data_6660d1b5eecfbaad025d579d18a42f67
#
_entry.id   6660d1b5eecfbaad025d579d18a42f67
#
_cell.length_a   1.000
_cell.length_b   1.000
_cell.length_c   1.000
_cell.angle_alpha   90.00
_cell.angle_beta   90.00
_cell.angle_gamma   90.00
#
_symmetry.space_group_name_H-M   'P 1'
#
loop_
_entity.id
_entity.type
_entity.pdbx_description
1 polymer ?
#
loop_
_entity_poly.entity_id
_entity_poly.type
_entity_poly.pdbx_seq_one_letter_code
_entity_poly.pdbx_strand_id
1 'polypeptide(L)'
;MMDRQTIIDVDLARVAAELRLRLEQVTQTVLLLDEGNTVPFITRYRKERTGNLNEEQIRAVQDRVQSLRQLAERAADILRLIDSQGKLTDELRAEIEKANSLKRLEDLYLPYRPKRRSRATIAREKGLEPLADQIWTGTVTDKTLPAAASAFIRPDQALPDPETVLQGAADIIAERIADDADLRDRCRAVARNTGRLISTGAKSADQSHPEYRDYFDFSEAISKMPPHRVLALNRGEEQKALRVTFEWDDLQARQNAADLLRLNQRPCREFLTACVADALERFVRPALEREARRDLTEKAERHAISVFSQNLRQLLLQPPLRDQRVLAIDPGFRTGCKLAALDEFGNLLGIDIVSIVGSAERKAEARAKLATFLAEHRCDVIAIGNGTACRETEELVSELIAADCPNVRYIIVNEAGASIYSTSTVAQQEFASLDATARGTISIGRRLQDPLSELVKIEPQHIGVGMYQHDLNAKQLKEALDDVVESCVNFVGVDLNTASPSLLMHVSGFNQLIARRVVEYRDRHGRFHNRKQLLDVPGVGPATFTQAAGFLKLDGDEPLDNTWIHPESYEVARLLLNRCSLSPDLLRPSEDRSPLRERLANIEAGRLADELEIGVPTLSDIIDSLLRPGRDPRSDLPPPVFRKGVLSLDDIEVGMELQGTVLNVVDFGAFVDVGLKDSALVHISQLATRFVRAPQDVVAIGDVVTVWVLSVDRERKRVGLTMIPPDGPVLDSPKRDREARAAIQNAAPQSTTRNASSAPEEAKVSGARPETSDEPLRGFDELKKAWQNRPR
;
A
#
# COMPACT_ATOMS: atom_id res chain seq x y z
N MET A 1 8.96 15.25 32.55
CA MET A 1 9.71 14.02 32.74
C MET A 1 8.74 12.93 32.28
N MET A 2 8.80 12.52 31.00
CA MET A 2 8.09 11.35 30.52
C MET A 2 8.83 10.13 31.05
N ASP A 3 8.09 9.24 31.71
CA ASP A 3 8.58 7.92 32.11
C ASP A 3 9.28 7.27 30.92
N ARG A 4 10.54 6.90 31.10
CA ARG A 4 11.20 5.98 30.16
C ARG A 4 10.41 4.67 30.23
N GLN A 5 9.48 4.48 29.30
CA GLN A 5 8.90 3.16 29.05
C GLN A 5 10.08 2.19 28.96
N THR A 6 10.06 1.18 29.80
CA THR A 6 11.07 0.12 29.80
C THR A 6 11.07 -0.48 28.39
N ILE A 7 12.09 -0.18 27.59
CA ILE A 7 12.22 -0.71 26.23
C ILE A 7 12.35 -2.23 26.38
N ILE A 8 11.35 -2.96 25.92
CA ILE A 8 11.37 -4.42 25.94
C ILE A 8 12.47 -4.87 24.99
N ASP A 9 13.47 -5.54 25.52
CA ASP A 9 14.56 -6.15 24.75
C ASP A 9 14.01 -7.28 23.90
N VAL A 10 14.32 -7.26 22.61
CA VAL A 10 13.85 -8.24 21.63
C VAL A 10 15.06 -8.88 20.94
N ASP A 11 14.88 -10.09 20.45
CA ASP A 11 15.90 -10.81 19.71
C ASP A 11 16.20 -10.14 18.35
N LEU A 12 17.16 -9.22 18.35
CA LEU A 12 17.61 -8.52 17.16
C LEU A 12 18.31 -9.44 16.14
N ALA A 13 18.87 -10.57 16.60
CA ALA A 13 19.47 -11.56 15.69
C ALA A 13 18.40 -12.21 14.82
N ARG A 14 17.23 -12.47 15.40
CA ARG A 14 16.06 -12.94 14.66
C ARG A 14 15.60 -11.92 13.60
N VAL A 15 15.52 -10.64 13.96
CA VAL A 15 15.18 -9.57 13.01
C VAL A 15 16.17 -9.53 11.86
N ALA A 16 17.47 -9.58 12.16
CA ALA A 16 18.54 -9.58 11.17
C ALA A 16 18.42 -10.76 10.20
N ALA A 17 18.18 -11.97 10.71
CA ALA A 17 18.00 -13.17 9.90
C ALA A 17 16.75 -13.08 8.99
N GLU A 18 15.62 -12.66 9.52
CA GLU A 18 14.35 -12.55 8.78
C GLU A 18 14.44 -11.49 7.66
N LEU A 19 15.08 -10.35 7.91
CA LEU A 19 15.25 -9.26 6.93
C LEU A 19 16.50 -9.41 6.05
N ARG A 20 17.33 -10.43 6.29
CA ARG A 20 18.59 -10.68 5.58
C ARG A 20 19.55 -9.48 5.68
N LEU A 21 19.62 -8.88 6.87
CA LEU A 21 20.52 -7.79 7.21
C LEU A 21 21.59 -8.27 8.18
N ARG A 22 22.68 -7.52 8.32
CA ARG A 22 23.70 -7.78 9.34
C ARG A 22 23.15 -7.39 10.72
N LEU A 23 23.47 -8.14 11.75
CA LEU A 23 23.04 -7.85 13.12
C LEU A 23 23.43 -6.44 13.57
N GLU A 24 24.65 -6.02 13.24
CA GLU A 24 25.13 -4.68 13.56
C GLU A 24 24.28 -3.56 12.94
N GLN A 25 23.87 -3.72 11.65
CA GLN A 25 22.99 -2.77 10.98
C GLN A 25 21.65 -2.65 11.71
N VAL A 26 21.05 -3.78 12.07
CA VAL A 26 19.78 -3.80 12.80
C VAL A 26 19.94 -3.15 14.17
N THR A 27 20.99 -3.52 14.93
CA THR A 27 21.24 -2.97 16.26
C THR A 27 21.42 -1.45 16.24
N GLN A 28 22.26 -0.95 15.33
CA GLN A 28 22.47 0.50 15.21
C GLN A 28 21.20 1.24 14.74
N THR A 29 20.43 0.63 13.85
CA THR A 29 19.15 1.21 13.40
C THR A 29 18.16 1.31 14.55
N VAL A 30 18.02 0.25 15.37
CA VAL A 30 17.12 0.25 16.52
C VAL A 30 17.55 1.28 17.56
N LEU A 31 18.85 1.37 17.84
CA LEU A 31 19.37 2.39 18.76
C LEU A 31 19.02 3.81 18.29
N LEU A 32 19.22 4.10 17.00
CA LEU A 32 18.88 5.41 16.43
C LEU A 32 17.37 5.72 16.51
N LEU A 33 16.51 4.73 16.23
CA LEU A 33 15.06 4.87 16.34
C LEU A 33 14.63 5.09 17.81
N ASP A 34 15.22 4.34 18.74
CA ASP A 34 14.94 4.47 20.18
C ASP A 34 15.49 5.78 20.79
N GLU A 35 16.52 6.39 20.17
CA GLU A 35 16.97 7.77 20.44
C GLU A 35 15.98 8.83 19.95
N GLY A 36 14.92 8.46 19.20
CA GLY A 36 13.90 9.35 18.67
C GLY A 36 14.24 10.00 17.33
N ASN A 37 15.22 9.47 16.61
CA ASN A 37 15.53 9.94 15.26
C ASN A 37 14.46 9.49 14.27
N THR A 38 14.11 10.35 13.32
CA THR A 38 13.16 10.06 12.24
C THR A 38 13.80 9.19 11.16
N VAL A 39 12.98 8.43 10.45
CA VAL A 39 13.46 7.55 9.37
C VAL A 39 14.16 8.35 8.26
N PRO A 40 13.63 9.48 7.74
CA PRO A 40 14.33 10.29 6.73
C PRO A 40 15.71 10.78 7.21
N PHE A 41 15.81 11.22 8.46
CA PHE A 41 17.08 11.68 9.04
C PHE A 41 18.10 10.55 9.14
N ILE A 42 17.70 9.38 9.63
CA ILE A 42 18.58 8.21 9.73
C ILE A 42 19.07 7.83 8.32
N THR A 43 18.14 7.72 7.36
CA THR A 43 18.44 7.32 5.98
C THR A 43 19.46 8.25 5.32
N ARG A 44 19.38 9.54 5.58
CA ARG A 44 20.22 10.51 4.89
C ARG A 44 21.49 10.85 5.65
N TYR A 45 21.41 11.06 6.97
CA TYR A 45 22.50 11.63 7.76
C TYR A 45 23.16 10.65 8.75
N ARG A 46 22.72 9.40 8.79
CA ARG A 46 23.31 8.36 9.67
C ARG A 46 23.68 7.08 8.91
N LYS A 47 23.98 7.22 7.62
CA LYS A 47 24.31 6.10 6.70
C LYS A 47 25.42 5.21 7.24
N GLU A 48 26.44 5.78 7.81
CA GLU A 48 27.60 5.05 8.36
C GLU A 48 27.22 4.16 9.52
N ARG A 49 26.43 4.68 10.46
CA ARG A 49 25.94 3.89 11.61
C ARG A 49 25.05 2.74 11.17
N THR A 50 24.20 2.95 10.18
CA THR A 50 23.30 1.90 9.68
C THR A 50 23.94 0.98 8.62
N GLY A 51 25.18 1.26 8.21
CA GLY A 51 25.83 0.54 7.11
C GLY A 51 25.09 0.70 5.79
N ASN A 52 24.64 1.93 5.49
CA ASN A 52 23.99 2.35 4.25
C ASN A 52 22.62 1.68 3.97
N LEU A 53 21.82 1.44 5.00
CA LEU A 53 20.44 0.98 4.82
C LEU A 53 19.61 2.06 4.14
N ASN A 54 18.76 1.65 3.22
CA ASN A 54 17.78 2.52 2.60
C ASN A 54 16.54 2.71 3.50
N GLU A 55 15.66 3.63 3.11
CA GLU A 55 14.45 3.96 3.87
C GLU A 55 13.54 2.75 4.10
N GLU A 56 13.32 1.93 3.06
CA GLU A 56 12.48 0.73 3.14
C GLU A 56 13.03 -0.29 4.13
N GLN A 57 14.36 -0.47 4.12
CA GLN A 57 15.02 -1.38 5.07
C GLN A 57 14.92 -0.88 6.51
N ILE A 58 15.08 0.44 6.74
CA ILE A 58 14.95 1.04 8.08
C ILE A 58 13.50 0.91 8.57
N ARG A 59 12.49 1.17 7.73
CA ARG A 59 11.07 0.97 8.08
C ARG A 59 10.77 -0.50 8.34
N ALA A 60 11.30 -1.42 7.54
CA ALA A 60 11.13 -2.86 7.78
C ALA A 60 11.71 -3.31 9.12
N VAL A 61 12.87 -2.77 9.54
CA VAL A 61 13.44 -3.00 10.88
C VAL A 61 12.52 -2.43 11.96
N GLN A 62 12.05 -1.20 11.80
CA GLN A 62 11.13 -0.53 12.73
C GLN A 62 9.86 -1.35 12.96
N ASP A 63 9.18 -1.72 11.88
CA ASP A 63 7.93 -2.50 11.92
C ASP A 63 8.14 -3.86 12.58
N ARG A 64 9.25 -4.53 12.22
CA ARG A 64 9.52 -5.86 12.75
C ARG A 64 9.85 -5.83 14.24
N VAL A 65 10.67 -4.89 14.68
CA VAL A 65 10.99 -4.68 16.11
C VAL A 65 9.73 -4.34 16.89
N GLN A 66 8.89 -3.45 16.38
CA GLN A 66 7.61 -3.11 17.01
C GLN A 66 6.68 -4.32 17.14
N SER A 67 6.59 -5.15 16.10
CA SER A 67 5.82 -6.40 16.12
C SER A 67 6.34 -7.39 17.19
N LEU A 68 7.67 -7.51 17.35
CA LEU A 68 8.26 -8.37 18.36
C LEU A 68 8.08 -7.82 19.78
N ARG A 69 8.16 -6.50 19.96
CA ARG A 69 7.85 -5.84 21.24
C ARG A 69 6.40 -6.09 21.66
N GLN A 70 5.45 -5.95 20.73
CA GLN A 70 4.04 -6.28 20.98
C GLN A 70 3.84 -7.77 21.33
N LEU A 71 4.57 -8.66 20.65
CA LEU A 71 4.53 -10.10 20.96
C LEU A 71 5.02 -10.38 22.37
N ALA A 72 6.16 -9.80 22.76
CA ALA A 72 6.75 -9.96 24.09
C ALA A 72 5.87 -9.36 25.20
N GLU A 73 5.31 -8.19 24.98
CA GLU A 73 4.35 -7.55 25.89
C GLU A 73 3.13 -8.43 26.09
N ARG A 74 2.57 -8.96 25.00
CA ARG A 74 1.42 -9.86 25.08
C ARG A 74 1.73 -11.16 25.80
N ALA A 75 2.93 -11.73 25.58
CA ALA A 75 3.39 -12.92 26.31
C ALA A 75 3.47 -12.65 27.82
N ALA A 76 4.05 -11.52 28.22
CA ALA A 76 4.12 -11.10 29.61
C ALA A 76 2.73 -10.92 30.25
N ASP A 77 1.80 -10.33 29.51
CA ASP A 77 0.40 -10.18 29.98
C ASP A 77 -0.27 -11.54 30.19
N ILE A 78 -0.10 -12.46 29.24
CA ILE A 78 -0.68 -13.81 29.33
C ILE A 78 -0.09 -14.57 30.52
N LEU A 79 1.23 -14.54 30.71
CA LEU A 79 1.88 -15.15 31.86
C LEU A 79 1.30 -14.64 33.19
N ARG A 80 1.17 -13.32 33.33
CA ARG A 80 0.59 -12.68 34.50
C ARG A 80 -0.87 -13.08 34.72
N LEU A 81 -1.68 -13.16 33.67
CA LEU A 81 -3.09 -13.54 33.73
C LEU A 81 -3.29 -15.02 34.14
N ILE A 82 -2.44 -15.93 33.65
CA ILE A 82 -2.51 -17.35 34.01
C ILE A 82 -1.99 -17.57 35.44
N ASP A 83 -0.91 -16.86 35.82
CA ASP A 83 -0.33 -16.93 37.17
C ASP A 83 -1.33 -16.45 38.22
N SER A 84 -2.05 -15.36 37.96
CA SER A 84 -3.13 -14.86 38.83
C SER A 84 -4.25 -15.87 39.09
N GLN A 85 -4.42 -16.87 38.19
CA GLN A 85 -5.35 -17.97 38.33
C GLN A 85 -4.75 -19.18 39.09
N GLY A 86 -3.45 -19.15 39.44
CA GLY A 86 -2.74 -20.27 40.07
C GLY A 86 -2.56 -21.49 39.15
N LYS A 87 -2.62 -21.27 37.83
CA LYS A 87 -2.59 -22.36 36.82
C LYS A 87 -1.32 -22.38 35.98
N LEU A 88 -0.35 -21.50 36.24
CA LEU A 88 0.89 -21.41 35.47
C LEU A 88 1.85 -22.54 35.92
N THR A 89 2.17 -23.44 34.99
CA THR A 89 3.19 -24.46 35.16
C THR A 89 4.49 -24.03 34.47
N ASP A 90 5.63 -24.67 34.86
CA ASP A 90 6.94 -24.36 34.24
C ASP A 90 6.96 -24.72 32.75
N GLU A 91 6.27 -25.82 32.35
CA GLU A 91 6.14 -26.23 30.96
C GLU A 91 5.38 -25.21 30.15
N LEU A 92 4.22 -24.75 30.65
CA LEU A 92 3.39 -23.74 29.99
C LEU A 92 4.12 -22.40 29.86
N ARG A 93 4.87 -22.00 30.92
CA ARG A 93 5.73 -20.83 30.88
C ARG A 93 6.72 -20.92 29.73
N ALA A 94 7.43 -22.05 29.64
CA ALA A 94 8.41 -22.26 28.57
C ALA A 94 7.78 -22.27 27.17
N GLU A 95 6.56 -22.79 27.02
CA GLU A 95 5.85 -22.74 25.73
C GLU A 95 5.42 -21.33 25.35
N ILE A 96 4.93 -20.53 26.28
CA ILE A 96 4.53 -19.13 26.07
C ILE A 96 5.75 -18.28 25.69
N GLU A 97 6.87 -18.45 26.40
CA GLU A 97 8.13 -17.74 26.11
C GLU A 97 8.74 -18.12 24.76
N LYS A 98 8.55 -19.34 24.30
CA LYS A 98 9.00 -19.83 22.98
C LYS A 98 8.03 -19.48 21.84
N ALA A 99 6.85 -18.99 22.14
CA ALA A 99 5.85 -18.70 21.12
C ALA A 99 6.36 -17.61 20.16
N ASN A 100 6.29 -17.89 18.87
CA ASN A 100 6.84 -17.03 17.81
C ASN A 100 5.79 -16.19 17.09
N SER A 101 4.53 -16.26 17.52
CA SER A 101 3.43 -15.54 16.92
C SER A 101 2.31 -15.25 17.93
N LEU A 102 1.59 -14.14 17.73
CA LEU A 102 0.42 -13.80 18.54
C LEU A 102 -0.65 -14.90 18.50
N LYS A 103 -0.81 -15.58 17.36
CA LYS A 103 -1.77 -16.68 17.22
C LYS A 103 -1.44 -17.84 18.15
N ARG A 104 -0.18 -18.26 18.21
CA ARG A 104 0.25 -19.31 19.14
C ARG A 104 0.05 -18.89 20.59
N LEU A 105 0.37 -17.64 20.93
CA LEU A 105 0.12 -17.10 22.27
C LEU A 105 -1.36 -17.14 22.65
N GLU A 106 -2.24 -16.69 21.75
CA GLU A 106 -3.68 -16.70 22.00
C GLU A 106 -4.25 -18.12 22.09
N ASP A 107 -3.74 -19.07 21.31
CA ASP A 107 -4.13 -20.49 21.40
C ASP A 107 -3.70 -21.09 22.74
N LEU A 108 -2.47 -20.81 23.22
CA LEU A 108 -2.00 -21.26 24.54
C LEU A 108 -2.81 -20.63 25.70
N TYR A 109 -3.28 -19.40 25.51
CA TYR A 109 -4.11 -18.71 26.51
C TYR A 109 -5.58 -19.14 26.48
N LEU A 110 -6.07 -19.70 25.37
CA LEU A 110 -7.50 -20.01 25.14
C LEU A 110 -8.15 -20.84 26.26
N PRO A 111 -7.51 -21.88 26.84
CA PRO A 111 -8.08 -22.66 27.96
C PRO A 111 -8.28 -21.85 29.23
N TYR A 112 -7.50 -20.77 29.42
CA TYR A 112 -7.47 -19.95 30.65
C TYR A 112 -8.30 -18.67 30.53
N ARG A 113 -8.75 -18.35 29.29
CA ARG A 113 -9.54 -17.16 29.02
C ARG A 113 -10.94 -17.30 29.61
N PRO A 114 -11.49 -16.28 30.30
CA PRO A 114 -12.87 -16.27 30.74
C PRO A 114 -13.83 -16.53 29.57
N LYS A 115 -14.60 -17.62 29.66
CA LYS A 115 -15.54 -18.03 28.61
C LYS A 115 -16.96 -17.53 28.91
N ARG A 116 -17.70 -17.24 27.84
CA ARG A 116 -19.14 -17.06 27.94
C ARG A 116 -19.77 -18.40 28.32
N ARG A 117 -20.98 -18.37 28.96
CA ARG A 117 -21.70 -19.56 29.34
C ARG A 117 -21.98 -20.46 28.12
N SER A 118 -21.30 -21.59 28.05
CA SER A 118 -21.36 -22.57 26.98
C SER A 118 -22.12 -23.83 27.45
N ARG A 119 -22.44 -24.75 26.51
CA ARG A 119 -22.98 -26.07 26.86
C ARG A 119 -22.05 -26.82 27.82
N ALA A 120 -20.73 -26.74 27.58
CA ALA A 120 -19.74 -27.34 28.46
C ALA A 120 -19.71 -26.70 29.85
N THR A 121 -19.89 -25.37 29.96
CA THR A 121 -20.03 -24.68 31.24
C THR A 121 -21.26 -25.17 31.99
N ILE A 122 -22.40 -25.29 31.31
CA ILE A 122 -23.65 -25.83 31.91
C ILE A 122 -23.42 -27.28 32.34
N ALA A 123 -22.74 -28.09 31.57
CA ALA A 123 -22.45 -29.50 31.95
C ALA A 123 -21.54 -29.59 33.18
N ARG A 124 -20.53 -28.69 33.31
CA ARG A 124 -19.71 -28.58 34.52
C ARG A 124 -20.52 -28.16 35.75
N GLU A 125 -21.42 -27.15 35.60
CA GLU A 125 -22.33 -26.73 36.67
C GLU A 125 -23.21 -27.88 37.14
N LYS A 126 -23.58 -28.80 36.26
CA LYS A 126 -24.31 -30.03 36.56
C LYS A 126 -23.45 -31.15 37.16
N GLY A 127 -22.17 -30.94 37.35
CA GLY A 127 -21.26 -31.90 37.98
C GLY A 127 -20.81 -33.06 37.06
N LEU A 128 -20.79 -32.86 35.71
CA LEU A 128 -20.42 -33.91 34.76
C LEU A 128 -18.90 -33.92 34.44
N GLU A 129 -18.10 -32.98 34.97
CA GLU A 129 -16.65 -32.92 34.74
C GLU A 129 -15.93 -34.21 35.19
N PRO A 130 -16.21 -34.83 36.34
CA PRO A 130 -15.55 -36.08 36.73
C PRO A 130 -15.80 -37.22 35.73
N LEU A 131 -16.97 -37.32 35.12
CA LEU A 131 -17.26 -38.31 34.09
C LEU A 131 -16.44 -38.02 32.82
N ALA A 132 -16.42 -36.76 32.41
CA ALA A 132 -15.62 -36.35 31.27
C ALA A 132 -14.12 -36.65 31.48
N ASP A 133 -13.60 -36.45 32.70
CA ASP A 133 -12.22 -36.77 33.06
C ASP A 133 -11.95 -38.28 33.06
N GLN A 134 -12.88 -39.09 33.58
CA GLN A 134 -12.75 -40.55 33.53
C GLN A 134 -12.69 -41.09 32.08
N ILE A 135 -13.54 -40.56 31.19
CA ILE A 135 -13.52 -40.90 29.77
C ILE A 135 -12.20 -40.41 29.12
N TRP A 136 -11.78 -39.16 29.41
CA TRP A 136 -10.57 -38.56 28.86
C TRP A 136 -9.31 -39.27 29.28
N THR A 137 -9.20 -39.71 30.54
CA THR A 137 -8.02 -40.47 31.08
C THR A 137 -8.05 -41.94 30.72
N GLY A 138 -9.15 -42.45 30.17
CA GLY A 138 -9.32 -43.86 29.82
C GLY A 138 -9.63 -44.77 30.99
N THR A 139 -10.03 -44.23 32.14
CA THR A 139 -10.44 -45.02 33.32
C THR A 139 -11.76 -45.77 33.05
N VAL A 140 -12.63 -45.17 32.22
CA VAL A 140 -13.85 -45.78 31.69
C VAL A 140 -13.54 -46.41 30.32
N THR A 141 -14.14 -47.61 30.10
CA THR A 141 -14.01 -48.34 28.84
C THR A 141 -15.37 -48.41 28.14
N ASP A 142 -15.40 -48.80 26.85
CA ASP A 142 -16.68 -48.94 26.11
C ASP A 142 -17.71 -49.80 26.83
N LYS A 143 -17.29 -50.83 27.52
CA LYS A 143 -18.14 -51.73 28.30
C LYS A 143 -18.70 -51.09 29.58
N THR A 144 -17.94 -50.23 30.21
CA THR A 144 -18.31 -49.60 31.49
C THR A 144 -18.94 -48.22 31.32
N LEU A 145 -18.88 -47.64 30.12
CA LEU A 145 -19.39 -46.32 29.79
C LEU A 145 -20.88 -46.12 30.14
N PRO A 146 -21.81 -47.06 29.83
CA PRO A 146 -23.20 -46.90 30.17
C PRO A 146 -23.45 -46.92 31.71
N ALA A 147 -22.74 -47.79 32.42
CA ALA A 147 -22.84 -47.88 33.88
C ALA A 147 -22.22 -46.64 34.56
N ALA A 148 -21.11 -46.12 34.06
CA ALA A 148 -20.49 -44.88 34.52
C ALA A 148 -21.44 -43.68 34.33
N ALA A 149 -22.11 -43.56 33.17
CA ALA A 149 -23.06 -42.53 32.88
C ALA A 149 -24.29 -42.60 33.79
N SER A 150 -24.79 -43.82 34.07
CA SER A 150 -25.95 -44.03 34.96
C SER A 150 -25.72 -43.51 36.37
N ALA A 151 -24.48 -43.48 36.86
CA ALA A 151 -24.12 -42.96 38.17
C ALA A 151 -24.33 -41.43 38.31
N PHE A 152 -24.41 -40.71 37.19
CA PHE A 152 -24.60 -39.26 37.15
C PHE A 152 -26.04 -38.83 36.78
N ILE A 153 -26.98 -39.75 36.71
CA ILE A 153 -28.39 -39.40 36.47
C ILE A 153 -28.94 -38.60 37.65
N ARG A 154 -29.42 -37.40 37.35
CA ARG A 154 -30.02 -36.44 38.29
C ARG A 154 -31.18 -35.73 37.62
N PRO A 155 -32.41 -36.27 37.69
CA PRO A 155 -33.57 -35.67 37.03
C PRO A 155 -33.88 -34.25 37.49
N ASP A 156 -33.58 -33.92 38.73
CA ASP A 156 -33.67 -32.60 39.36
C ASP A 156 -32.75 -31.54 38.70
N GLN A 157 -31.64 -31.98 38.12
CA GLN A 157 -30.69 -31.14 37.40
C GLN A 157 -30.85 -31.25 35.88
N ALA A 158 -32.01 -31.72 35.40
CA ALA A 158 -32.23 -31.98 33.97
C ALA A 158 -31.20 -32.96 33.37
N LEU A 159 -30.92 -34.05 34.08
CA LEU A 159 -30.13 -35.21 33.64
C LEU A 159 -30.97 -36.50 33.85
N PRO A 160 -32.05 -36.69 33.05
CA PRO A 160 -33.00 -37.76 33.29
C PRO A 160 -32.53 -39.15 32.87
N ASP A 161 -31.56 -39.25 31.96
CA ASP A 161 -31.14 -40.47 31.32
C ASP A 161 -29.63 -40.46 31.00
N PRO A 162 -29.04 -41.65 30.77
CA PRO A 162 -27.61 -41.77 30.45
C PRO A 162 -27.20 -41.03 29.18
N GLU A 163 -28.08 -40.88 28.19
CA GLU A 163 -27.79 -40.20 26.92
C GLU A 163 -27.56 -38.70 27.14
N THR A 164 -28.43 -38.05 27.92
CA THR A 164 -28.27 -36.63 28.30
C THR A 164 -26.98 -36.41 29.11
N VAL A 165 -26.64 -37.37 30.01
CA VAL A 165 -25.38 -37.33 30.78
C VAL A 165 -24.18 -37.44 29.88
N LEU A 166 -24.15 -38.39 28.93
CA LEU A 166 -23.06 -38.58 27.96
C LEU A 166 -22.94 -37.38 27.03
N GLN A 167 -24.05 -36.78 26.61
CA GLN A 167 -24.02 -35.57 25.80
C GLN A 167 -23.35 -34.40 26.55
N GLY A 168 -23.63 -34.23 27.84
CA GLY A 168 -22.96 -33.23 28.67
C GLY A 168 -21.48 -33.50 28.86
N ALA A 169 -21.08 -34.76 29.04
CA ALA A 169 -19.68 -35.15 29.09
C ALA A 169 -18.99 -34.92 27.73
N ALA A 170 -19.68 -35.22 26.62
CA ALA A 170 -19.17 -34.95 25.26
C ALA A 170 -18.96 -33.44 25.00
N ASP A 171 -19.86 -32.58 25.45
CA ASP A 171 -19.72 -31.13 25.34
C ASP A 171 -18.46 -30.60 26.07
N ILE A 172 -18.15 -31.15 27.26
CA ILE A 172 -16.92 -30.79 28.00
C ILE A 172 -15.68 -31.28 27.26
N ILE A 173 -15.70 -32.52 26.75
CA ILE A 173 -14.57 -33.10 26.03
C ILE A 173 -14.35 -32.37 24.70
N ALA A 174 -15.43 -32.06 23.97
CA ALA A 174 -15.29 -31.32 22.69
C ALA A 174 -14.72 -29.91 22.90
N GLU A 175 -15.08 -29.21 23.99
CA GLU A 175 -14.49 -27.92 24.33
C GLU A 175 -12.98 -28.07 24.66
N ARG A 176 -12.60 -29.10 25.45
CA ARG A 176 -11.20 -29.40 25.77
C ARG A 176 -10.35 -29.67 24.50
N ILE A 177 -10.91 -30.46 23.58
CA ILE A 177 -10.27 -30.74 22.29
C ILE A 177 -10.09 -29.46 21.47
N ALA A 178 -11.11 -28.62 21.42
CA ALA A 178 -11.11 -27.37 20.66
C ALA A 178 -10.12 -26.31 21.21
N ASP A 179 -9.82 -26.39 22.52
CA ASP A 179 -8.87 -25.52 23.21
C ASP A 179 -7.42 -25.97 23.08
N ASP A 180 -7.17 -27.17 22.54
CA ASP A 180 -5.82 -27.69 22.34
C ASP A 180 -5.07 -26.90 21.28
N ALA A 181 -3.96 -26.25 21.68
CA ALA A 181 -3.18 -25.38 20.83
C ALA A 181 -2.47 -26.12 19.68
N ASP A 182 -2.04 -27.37 19.90
CA ASP A 182 -1.36 -28.18 18.89
C ASP A 182 -2.36 -28.69 17.85
N LEU A 183 -3.58 -29.06 18.30
CA LEU A 183 -4.67 -29.38 17.38
C LEU A 183 -5.01 -28.21 16.49
N ARG A 184 -5.14 -27.02 17.07
CA ARG A 184 -5.42 -25.81 16.30
C ARG A 184 -4.35 -25.51 15.28
N ASP A 185 -3.06 -25.66 15.62
CA ASP A 185 -1.94 -25.47 14.68
C ASP A 185 -1.98 -26.49 13.54
N ARG A 186 -2.26 -27.78 13.82
CA ARG A 186 -2.43 -28.79 12.76
C ARG A 186 -3.63 -28.50 11.86
N CYS A 187 -4.75 -28.13 12.43
CA CYS A 187 -5.95 -27.76 11.66
C CYS A 187 -5.71 -26.48 10.84
N ARG A 188 -4.99 -25.51 11.38
CA ARG A 188 -4.57 -24.29 10.64
C ARG A 188 -3.70 -24.61 9.44
N ALA A 189 -2.80 -25.59 9.57
CA ALA A 189 -1.99 -26.08 8.44
C ALA A 189 -2.87 -26.71 7.35
N VAL A 190 -3.87 -27.53 7.73
CA VAL A 190 -4.86 -28.09 6.78
C VAL A 190 -5.62 -26.95 6.09
N ALA A 191 -6.16 -26.00 6.86
CA ALA A 191 -6.90 -24.87 6.32
C ALA A 191 -6.06 -24.06 5.31
N ARG A 192 -4.78 -23.82 5.61
CA ARG A 192 -3.86 -23.09 4.73
C ARG A 192 -3.59 -23.82 3.42
N ASN A 193 -3.46 -25.15 3.47
CA ASN A 193 -3.05 -25.93 2.31
C ASN A 193 -4.22 -26.34 1.42
N THR A 194 -5.37 -26.63 2.02
CA THR A 194 -6.55 -27.17 1.31
C THR A 194 -7.72 -26.19 1.24
N GLY A 195 -7.66 -25.12 2.03
CA GLY A 195 -8.74 -24.13 2.14
C GLY A 195 -9.09 -23.46 0.83
N ARG A 196 -10.37 -23.30 0.57
CA ARG A 196 -10.93 -22.61 -0.60
C ARG A 196 -12.00 -21.62 -0.15
N LEU A 197 -12.04 -20.46 -0.79
CA LEU A 197 -13.21 -19.58 -0.72
C LEU A 197 -14.11 -19.90 -1.91
N ILE A 198 -15.39 -20.08 -1.58
CA ILE A 198 -16.47 -20.28 -2.55
C ILE A 198 -17.42 -19.13 -2.43
N SER A 199 -17.77 -18.51 -3.55
CA SER A 199 -18.76 -17.45 -3.54
C SER A 199 -19.91 -17.78 -4.50
N THR A 200 -21.12 -17.43 -4.06
CA THR A 200 -22.36 -17.59 -4.81
C THR A 200 -23.10 -16.26 -4.84
N GLY A 201 -23.74 -15.97 -5.99
CA GLY A 201 -24.58 -14.78 -6.12
C GLY A 201 -25.79 -14.85 -5.18
N ALA A 202 -26.13 -13.74 -4.56
CA ALA A 202 -27.40 -13.61 -3.80
C ALA A 202 -28.59 -13.65 -4.76
N LYS A 203 -29.76 -14.04 -4.25
CA LYS A 203 -31.01 -13.99 -5.04
C LYS A 203 -31.21 -12.57 -5.57
N SER A 204 -31.42 -12.39 -6.85
CA SER A 204 -31.53 -11.08 -7.57
C SER A 204 -30.24 -10.29 -7.77
N ALA A 205 -29.08 -10.76 -7.34
CA ALA A 205 -27.81 -10.05 -7.53
C ALA A 205 -27.47 -9.81 -9.02
N ASP A 206 -27.89 -10.69 -9.91
CA ASP A 206 -27.65 -10.55 -11.36
C ASP A 206 -28.26 -9.26 -11.96
N GLN A 207 -29.37 -8.78 -11.40
CA GLN A 207 -30.02 -7.54 -11.81
C GLN A 207 -29.52 -6.31 -11.07
N SER A 208 -29.23 -6.46 -9.77
CA SER A 208 -28.85 -5.31 -8.91
C SER A 208 -27.36 -5.04 -8.87
N HIS A 209 -26.54 -6.06 -9.08
CA HIS A 209 -25.08 -6.01 -8.94
C HIS A 209 -24.38 -6.79 -10.07
N PRO A 210 -24.59 -6.43 -11.34
CA PRO A 210 -24.00 -7.12 -12.48
C PRO A 210 -22.47 -7.10 -12.49
N GLU A 211 -21.89 -6.17 -11.76
CA GLU A 211 -20.44 -6.02 -11.57
C GLU A 211 -19.78 -7.20 -10.87
N TYR A 212 -20.55 -8.03 -10.13
CA TYR A 212 -20.04 -9.22 -9.42
C TYR A 212 -20.31 -10.53 -10.15
N ARG A 213 -20.75 -10.53 -11.39
CA ARG A 213 -21.10 -11.75 -12.15
C ARG A 213 -20.01 -12.81 -12.16
N ASP A 214 -18.75 -12.37 -12.28
CA ASP A 214 -17.58 -13.26 -12.28
C ASP A 214 -17.38 -14.00 -10.94
N TYR A 215 -18.08 -13.57 -9.89
CA TYR A 215 -18.02 -14.15 -8.55
C TYR A 215 -19.32 -14.88 -8.14
N PHE A 216 -20.32 -15.01 -9.02
CA PHE A 216 -21.58 -15.66 -8.68
C PHE A 216 -21.48 -17.18 -8.59
N ASP A 217 -20.50 -17.76 -9.27
CA ASP A 217 -20.13 -19.19 -9.18
C ASP A 217 -18.61 -19.29 -9.22
N PHE A 218 -18.00 -18.97 -8.08
CA PHE A 218 -16.56 -18.81 -8.00
C PHE A 218 -15.98 -19.68 -6.87
N SER A 219 -14.86 -20.34 -7.14
CA SER A 219 -14.13 -21.14 -6.16
C SER A 219 -12.63 -21.05 -6.41
N GLU A 220 -11.86 -20.58 -5.40
CA GLU A 220 -10.41 -20.49 -5.51
C GLU A 220 -9.72 -20.88 -4.20
N ALA A 221 -8.56 -21.53 -4.31
CA ALA A 221 -7.73 -21.89 -3.17
C ALA A 221 -7.15 -20.64 -2.51
N ILE A 222 -7.23 -20.53 -1.18
CA ILE A 222 -6.77 -19.36 -0.42
C ILE A 222 -5.26 -19.10 -0.60
N SER A 223 -4.47 -20.14 -0.84
CA SER A 223 -3.03 -20.03 -1.07
C SER A 223 -2.64 -19.37 -2.40
N LYS A 224 -3.58 -19.32 -3.37
CA LYS A 224 -3.35 -18.78 -4.72
C LYS A 224 -4.15 -17.50 -4.98
N MET A 225 -5.03 -17.11 -4.06
CA MET A 225 -5.95 -16.01 -4.26
C MET A 225 -5.23 -14.66 -4.29
N PRO A 226 -5.35 -13.88 -5.39
CA PRO A 226 -4.71 -12.58 -5.48
C PRO A 226 -5.43 -11.52 -4.64
N PRO A 227 -4.72 -10.49 -4.17
CA PRO A 227 -5.25 -9.46 -3.27
C PRO A 227 -6.53 -8.79 -3.76
N HIS A 228 -6.59 -8.39 -5.02
CA HIS A 228 -7.76 -7.70 -5.59
C HIS A 228 -9.05 -8.54 -5.55
N ARG A 229 -8.95 -9.88 -5.70
CA ARG A 229 -10.11 -10.78 -5.60
C ARG A 229 -10.62 -10.90 -4.17
N VAL A 230 -9.70 -10.94 -3.19
CA VAL A 230 -10.09 -10.92 -1.76
C VAL A 230 -10.90 -9.67 -1.45
N LEU A 231 -10.42 -8.49 -1.87
CA LEU A 231 -11.12 -7.22 -1.65
C LEU A 231 -12.46 -7.16 -2.40
N ALA A 232 -12.52 -7.70 -3.64
CA ALA A 232 -13.76 -7.77 -4.40
C ALA A 232 -14.81 -8.67 -3.73
N LEU A 233 -14.40 -9.84 -3.21
CA LEU A 233 -15.29 -10.75 -2.48
C LEU A 233 -15.80 -10.12 -1.19
N ASN A 234 -14.92 -9.45 -0.41
CA ASN A 234 -15.31 -8.77 0.81
C ASN A 234 -16.33 -7.66 0.54
N ARG A 235 -16.10 -6.83 -0.48
CA ARG A 235 -17.04 -5.78 -0.90
C ARG A 235 -18.38 -6.36 -1.36
N GLY A 236 -18.34 -7.43 -2.17
CA GLY A 236 -19.57 -8.08 -2.65
C GLY A 236 -20.41 -8.68 -1.51
N GLU A 237 -19.75 -9.20 -0.48
CA GLU A 237 -20.43 -9.71 0.73
C GLU A 237 -21.02 -8.57 1.58
N GLU A 238 -20.27 -7.48 1.77
CA GLU A 238 -20.75 -6.27 2.48
C GLU A 238 -21.98 -5.66 1.79
N GLN A 239 -21.95 -5.60 0.46
CA GLN A 239 -23.08 -5.13 -0.37
C GLN A 239 -24.21 -6.16 -0.49
N LYS A 240 -24.07 -7.33 0.12
CA LYS A 240 -25.05 -8.46 0.05
C LYS A 240 -25.30 -8.96 -1.38
N ALA A 241 -24.37 -8.70 -2.29
CA ALA A 241 -24.37 -9.24 -3.65
C ALA A 241 -23.86 -10.68 -3.69
N LEU A 242 -22.94 -11.01 -2.80
CA LEU A 242 -22.29 -12.32 -2.72
C LEU A 242 -22.53 -12.97 -1.36
N ARG A 243 -22.54 -14.28 -1.35
CA ARG A 243 -22.41 -15.12 -0.16
C ARG A 243 -21.10 -15.89 -0.25
N VAL A 244 -20.18 -15.63 0.66
CA VAL A 244 -18.85 -16.27 0.66
C VAL A 244 -18.80 -17.33 1.77
N THR A 245 -18.32 -18.52 1.41
CA THR A 245 -18.14 -19.66 2.32
C THR A 245 -16.74 -20.21 2.23
N PHE A 246 -16.32 -20.88 3.30
CA PHE A 246 -14.99 -21.48 3.39
C PHE A 246 -15.09 -23.00 3.44
N GLU A 247 -14.38 -23.67 2.55
CA GLU A 247 -14.25 -25.12 2.54
C GLU A 247 -12.81 -25.54 2.77
N TRP A 248 -12.62 -26.67 3.42
CA TRP A 248 -11.34 -27.28 3.68
C TRP A 248 -11.44 -28.80 3.68
N ASP A 249 -10.33 -29.53 3.71
CA ASP A 249 -10.30 -30.98 3.80
C ASP A 249 -10.64 -31.44 5.24
N ASP A 250 -11.92 -31.72 5.49
CA ASP A 250 -12.49 -32.14 6.76
C ASP A 250 -11.96 -33.52 7.18
N LEU A 251 -11.75 -34.42 6.20
CA LEU A 251 -11.20 -35.74 6.48
C LEU A 251 -9.77 -35.65 7.02
N GLN A 252 -8.92 -34.87 6.37
CA GLN A 252 -7.54 -34.63 6.82
C GLN A 252 -7.51 -33.97 8.21
N ALA A 253 -8.40 -33.03 8.47
CA ALA A 253 -8.50 -32.39 9.79
C ALA A 253 -8.87 -33.39 10.89
N ARG A 254 -9.85 -34.28 10.63
CA ARG A 254 -10.26 -35.35 11.54
C ARG A 254 -9.16 -36.38 11.76
N GLN A 255 -8.44 -36.77 10.71
CA GLN A 255 -7.31 -37.68 10.82
C GLN A 255 -6.18 -37.09 11.68
N ASN A 256 -5.80 -35.85 11.43
CA ASN A 256 -4.77 -35.14 12.21
C ASN A 256 -5.15 -35.02 13.69
N ALA A 257 -6.44 -34.79 13.99
CA ALA A 257 -6.95 -34.76 15.35
C ALA A 257 -6.90 -36.15 16.01
N ALA A 258 -7.31 -37.19 15.29
CA ALA A 258 -7.28 -38.57 15.78
C ALA A 258 -5.86 -39.05 16.08
N ASP A 259 -4.89 -38.69 15.23
CA ASP A 259 -3.48 -39.04 15.40
C ASP A 259 -2.85 -38.29 16.60
N LEU A 260 -3.12 -36.98 16.71
CA LEU A 260 -2.63 -36.16 17.83
C LEU A 260 -3.13 -36.71 19.17
N LEU A 261 -4.42 -37.02 19.25
CA LEU A 261 -5.08 -37.54 20.44
C LEU A 261 -4.86 -39.05 20.64
N ARG A 262 -4.17 -39.73 19.72
CA ARG A 262 -3.92 -41.20 19.75
C ARG A 262 -5.19 -42.01 19.95
N LEU A 263 -6.28 -41.63 19.25
CA LEU A 263 -7.61 -42.22 19.47
C LEU A 263 -7.62 -43.75 19.24
N ASN A 264 -6.80 -44.26 18.33
CA ASN A 264 -6.71 -45.68 18.03
C ASN A 264 -6.22 -46.52 19.24
N GLN A 265 -5.60 -45.88 20.22
CA GLN A 265 -5.04 -46.52 21.43
C GLN A 265 -5.86 -46.29 22.70
N ARG A 266 -6.95 -45.50 22.56
CA ARG A 266 -7.80 -45.11 23.73
C ARG A 266 -9.04 -45.96 23.85
N PRO A 267 -9.49 -46.25 25.06
CA PRO A 267 -10.84 -46.76 25.30
C PRO A 267 -11.87 -45.68 24.94
N CYS A 268 -13.12 -46.08 24.74
CA CYS A 268 -14.20 -45.21 24.27
C CYS A 268 -13.91 -44.49 22.97
N ARG A 269 -13.20 -45.17 22.03
CA ARG A 269 -12.75 -44.61 20.74
C ARG A 269 -13.91 -43.99 19.93
N GLU A 270 -15.02 -44.68 19.79
CA GLU A 270 -16.16 -44.18 19.00
C GLU A 270 -16.71 -42.90 19.61
N PHE A 271 -16.90 -42.88 20.92
CA PHE A 271 -17.37 -41.72 21.67
C PHE A 271 -16.41 -40.52 21.51
N LEU A 272 -15.10 -40.75 21.69
CA LEU A 272 -14.10 -39.68 21.49
C LEU A 272 -14.00 -39.21 20.05
N THR A 273 -14.20 -40.10 19.07
CA THR A 273 -14.24 -39.72 17.65
C THR A 273 -15.45 -38.80 17.36
N ALA A 274 -16.59 -39.07 17.97
CA ALA A 274 -17.75 -38.17 17.88
C ALA A 274 -17.47 -36.81 18.55
N CYS A 275 -16.79 -36.79 19.70
CA CYS A 275 -16.36 -35.55 20.36
C CYS A 275 -15.40 -34.72 19.49
N VAL A 276 -14.47 -35.39 18.78
CA VAL A 276 -13.55 -34.71 17.83
C VAL A 276 -14.35 -34.11 16.68
N ALA A 277 -15.28 -34.84 16.10
CA ALA A 277 -16.09 -34.31 15.00
C ALA A 277 -16.87 -33.06 15.43
N ASP A 278 -17.49 -33.12 16.61
CA ASP A 278 -18.22 -31.99 17.20
C ASP A 278 -17.30 -30.80 17.50
N ALA A 279 -16.12 -31.04 18.07
CA ALA A 279 -15.13 -30.02 18.36
C ALA A 279 -14.67 -29.30 17.08
N LEU A 280 -14.38 -30.06 16.02
CA LEU A 280 -13.97 -29.50 14.72
C LEU A 280 -15.07 -28.69 14.06
N GLU A 281 -16.30 -29.21 14.01
CA GLU A 281 -17.40 -28.55 13.32
C GLU A 281 -17.90 -27.32 14.07
N ARG A 282 -18.08 -27.43 15.37
CA ARG A 282 -18.72 -26.39 16.18
C ARG A 282 -17.76 -25.27 16.62
N PHE A 283 -16.50 -25.58 16.87
CA PHE A 283 -15.54 -24.64 17.44
C PHE A 283 -14.35 -24.33 16.52
N VAL A 284 -13.65 -25.36 16.06
CA VAL A 284 -12.35 -25.15 15.37
C VAL A 284 -12.55 -24.58 13.97
N ARG A 285 -13.41 -25.20 13.15
CA ARG A 285 -13.68 -24.76 11.77
C ARG A 285 -14.17 -23.31 11.72
N PRO A 286 -15.20 -22.86 12.47
CA PRO A 286 -15.65 -21.48 12.40
C PRO A 286 -14.61 -20.47 12.91
N ALA A 287 -13.74 -20.88 13.85
CA ALA A 287 -12.66 -20.03 14.32
C ALA A 287 -11.56 -19.87 13.28
N LEU A 288 -11.13 -20.98 12.65
CA LEU A 288 -10.10 -20.96 11.60
C LEU A 288 -10.59 -20.34 10.30
N GLU A 289 -11.87 -20.47 9.96
CA GLU A 289 -12.46 -19.73 8.83
C GLU A 289 -12.34 -18.22 9.04
N ARG A 290 -12.77 -17.71 10.20
CA ARG A 290 -12.61 -16.29 10.53
C ARG A 290 -11.14 -15.84 10.54
N GLU A 291 -10.26 -16.68 11.06
CA GLU A 291 -8.80 -16.43 11.05
C GLU A 291 -8.26 -16.38 9.63
N ALA A 292 -8.56 -17.37 8.79
CA ALA A 292 -8.10 -17.44 7.41
C ALA A 292 -8.61 -16.25 6.58
N ARG A 293 -9.88 -15.88 6.74
CA ARG A 293 -10.47 -14.72 6.06
C ARG A 293 -9.81 -13.42 6.49
N ARG A 294 -9.59 -13.24 7.79
CA ARG A 294 -8.87 -12.07 8.32
C ARG A 294 -7.45 -11.98 7.78
N ASP A 295 -6.71 -13.09 7.79
CA ASP A 295 -5.34 -13.12 7.28
C ASP A 295 -5.26 -12.77 5.79
N LEU A 296 -6.22 -13.27 5.00
CA LEU A 296 -6.33 -12.93 3.58
C LEU A 296 -6.63 -11.44 3.39
N THR A 297 -7.57 -10.90 4.16
CA THR A 297 -7.93 -9.48 4.11
C THR A 297 -6.75 -8.60 4.51
N GLU A 298 -6.10 -8.87 5.64
CA GLU A 298 -4.91 -8.11 6.10
C GLU A 298 -3.76 -8.17 5.08
N LYS A 299 -3.57 -9.32 4.43
CA LYS A 299 -2.57 -9.45 3.36
C LYS A 299 -2.94 -8.64 2.13
N ALA A 300 -4.22 -8.67 1.73
CA ALA A 300 -4.72 -7.93 0.59
C ALA A 300 -4.70 -6.41 0.83
N GLU A 301 -5.08 -5.97 2.03
CA GLU A 301 -5.02 -4.56 2.43
C GLU A 301 -3.58 -4.05 2.43
N ARG A 302 -2.63 -4.76 3.04
CA ARG A 302 -1.21 -4.37 3.04
C ARG A 302 -0.66 -4.24 1.62
N HIS A 303 -1.01 -5.17 0.74
CA HIS A 303 -0.59 -5.10 -0.65
C HIS A 303 -1.20 -3.89 -1.38
N ALA A 304 -2.50 -3.65 -1.22
CA ALA A 304 -3.17 -2.50 -1.82
C ALA A 304 -2.61 -1.16 -1.29
N ILE A 305 -2.34 -1.07 0.03
CA ILE A 305 -1.70 0.10 0.63
C ILE A 305 -0.30 0.32 0.03
N SER A 306 0.49 -0.74 -0.17
CA SER A 306 1.80 -0.62 -0.81
C SER A 306 1.70 -0.08 -2.23
N VAL A 307 0.75 -0.56 -3.04
CA VAL A 307 0.50 -0.04 -4.40
C VAL A 307 0.09 1.43 -4.36
N PHE A 308 -0.80 1.81 -3.43
CA PHE A 308 -1.24 3.21 -3.29
C PHE A 308 -0.11 4.12 -2.83
N SER A 309 0.74 3.65 -1.92
CA SER A 309 1.93 4.36 -1.48
C SER A 309 2.89 4.65 -2.63
N GLN A 310 3.11 3.66 -3.51
CA GLN A 310 3.95 3.83 -4.70
C GLN A 310 3.32 4.84 -5.68
N ASN A 311 2.02 4.70 -5.95
CA ASN A 311 1.30 5.62 -6.83
C ASN A 311 1.31 7.07 -6.29
N LEU A 312 1.10 7.26 -4.99
CA LEU A 312 1.18 8.57 -4.35
C LEU A 312 2.59 9.15 -4.45
N ARG A 313 3.62 8.34 -4.19
CA ARG A 313 5.02 8.76 -4.31
C ARG A 313 5.32 9.28 -5.71
N GLN A 314 4.92 8.55 -6.75
CA GLN A 314 5.11 8.95 -8.14
C GLN A 314 4.39 10.26 -8.45
N LEU A 315 3.16 10.41 -7.98
CA LEU A 315 2.39 11.63 -8.18
C LEU A 315 3.04 12.86 -7.52
N LEU A 316 3.52 12.71 -6.28
CA LEU A 316 4.16 13.80 -5.52
C LEU A 316 5.53 14.18 -6.10
N LEU A 317 6.24 13.22 -6.68
CA LEU A 317 7.57 13.42 -7.25
C LEU A 317 7.54 13.81 -8.73
N GLN A 318 6.38 14.06 -9.32
CA GLN A 318 6.32 14.60 -10.69
C GLN A 318 7.11 15.90 -10.80
N PRO A 319 7.82 16.12 -11.92
CA PRO A 319 8.62 17.32 -12.12
C PRO A 319 7.72 18.57 -12.14
N PRO A 320 8.13 19.63 -11.40
CA PRO A 320 7.42 20.90 -11.40
C PRO A 320 7.59 21.64 -12.73
N LEU A 321 6.55 22.33 -13.16
CA LEU A 321 6.61 23.26 -14.30
C LEU A 321 6.94 24.66 -13.79
N ARG A 322 8.23 25.01 -13.81
CA ARG A 322 8.72 26.28 -13.28
C ARG A 322 8.67 27.39 -14.36
N ASP A 323 8.64 28.63 -13.90
CA ASP A 323 8.78 29.85 -14.73
C ASP A 323 7.76 29.95 -15.88
N GLN A 324 6.57 29.38 -15.71
CA GLN A 324 5.49 29.39 -16.69
C GLN A 324 4.19 29.88 -16.11
N ARG A 325 3.50 30.74 -16.85
CA ARG A 325 2.12 31.15 -16.57
C ARG A 325 1.15 30.08 -17.02
N VAL A 326 0.23 29.72 -16.14
CA VAL A 326 -0.69 28.61 -16.37
C VAL A 326 -2.13 29.10 -16.34
N LEU A 327 -2.88 28.77 -17.39
CA LEU A 327 -4.33 28.86 -17.35
C LEU A 327 -4.90 27.52 -16.85
N ALA A 328 -5.45 27.49 -15.65
CA ALA A 328 -6.18 26.34 -15.12
C ALA A 328 -7.63 26.35 -15.59
N ILE A 329 -8.15 25.20 -15.98
CA ILE A 329 -9.54 24.98 -16.37
C ILE A 329 -10.11 23.84 -15.52
N ASP A 330 -11.17 24.14 -14.77
CA ASP A 330 -11.99 23.14 -14.08
C ASP A 330 -13.22 22.85 -14.94
N PRO A 331 -13.31 21.68 -15.62
CA PRO A 331 -14.36 21.36 -16.56
C PRO A 331 -15.73 21.22 -15.90
N GLY A 332 -16.79 21.78 -16.54
CA GLY A 332 -18.14 21.64 -16.02
C GLY A 332 -19.23 21.87 -17.05
N PHE A 333 -20.25 20.99 -17.10
CA PHE A 333 -21.37 21.11 -18.03
C PHE A 333 -22.41 22.14 -17.61
N ARG A 334 -22.81 22.14 -16.36
CA ARG A 334 -23.94 22.93 -15.88
C ARG A 334 -23.58 24.38 -15.59
N THR A 335 -22.47 24.60 -14.95
CA THR A 335 -21.99 25.89 -14.47
C THR A 335 -20.96 26.53 -15.41
N GLY A 336 -20.60 25.86 -16.48
CA GLY A 336 -19.51 26.23 -17.36
C GLY A 336 -18.15 25.80 -16.81
N CYS A 337 -17.13 25.86 -17.65
CA CYS A 337 -15.74 25.66 -17.24
C CYS A 337 -15.22 26.91 -16.52
N LYS A 338 -14.65 26.73 -15.35
CA LYS A 338 -14.05 27.83 -14.58
C LYS A 338 -12.62 27.99 -15.00
N LEU A 339 -12.19 29.20 -15.13
CA LEU A 339 -10.85 29.60 -15.57
C LEU A 339 -10.13 30.28 -14.42
N ALA A 340 -8.87 30.00 -14.23
CA ALA A 340 -7.98 30.74 -13.34
C ALA A 340 -6.62 30.91 -14.00
N ALA A 341 -6.23 32.15 -14.27
CA ALA A 341 -4.88 32.46 -14.77
C ALA A 341 -3.93 32.63 -13.59
N LEU A 342 -2.78 31.94 -13.63
CA LEU A 342 -1.76 31.96 -12.60
C LEU A 342 -0.45 32.52 -13.16
N ASP A 343 0.25 33.30 -12.33
CA ASP A 343 1.63 33.72 -12.65
C ASP A 343 2.63 32.58 -12.45
N GLU A 344 3.91 32.87 -12.68
CA GLU A 344 5.02 31.94 -12.57
C GLU A 344 5.23 31.38 -11.14
N PHE A 345 4.62 32.03 -10.14
CA PHE A 345 4.70 31.67 -8.71
C PHE A 345 3.40 31.05 -8.17
N GLY A 346 2.39 30.87 -9.03
CA GLY A 346 1.09 30.33 -8.66
C GLY A 346 0.16 31.34 -8.00
N ASN A 347 0.45 32.66 -8.11
CA ASN A 347 -0.48 33.69 -7.68
C ASN A 347 -1.57 33.90 -8.73
N LEU A 348 -2.78 34.20 -8.26
CA LEU A 348 -3.93 34.42 -9.12
C LEU A 348 -3.82 35.76 -9.86
N LEU A 349 -3.90 35.73 -11.19
CA LEU A 349 -3.95 36.90 -12.04
C LEU A 349 -5.40 37.28 -12.42
N GLY A 350 -6.26 36.29 -12.66
CA GLY A 350 -7.64 36.50 -13.05
C GLY A 350 -8.48 35.23 -13.00
N ILE A 351 -9.79 35.39 -12.87
CA ILE A 351 -10.79 34.31 -12.93
C ILE A 351 -11.86 34.62 -13.90
N ASP A 352 -12.41 33.61 -14.61
CA ASP A 352 -13.56 33.76 -15.51
C ASP A 352 -14.29 32.41 -15.64
N ILE A 353 -15.40 32.44 -16.39
CA ILE A 353 -16.22 31.24 -16.68
C ILE A 353 -16.55 31.23 -18.18
N VAL A 354 -16.40 30.03 -18.77
CA VAL A 354 -16.69 29.79 -20.17
C VAL A 354 -17.63 28.60 -20.31
N SER A 355 -18.70 28.74 -21.09
CA SER A 355 -19.65 27.66 -21.35
C SER A 355 -19.25 26.90 -22.62
N ILE A 356 -19.00 25.58 -22.47
CA ILE A 356 -18.64 24.68 -23.58
C ILE A 356 -19.84 23.97 -24.21
N VAL A 357 -21.01 24.12 -23.63
CA VAL A 357 -22.25 23.46 -24.07
C VAL A 357 -23.14 24.41 -24.83
N GLY A 358 -23.66 23.99 -25.97
CA GLY A 358 -24.65 24.77 -26.74
C GLY A 358 -24.43 24.69 -28.25
N SER A 359 -24.97 25.70 -28.96
CA SER A 359 -24.86 25.81 -30.41
C SER A 359 -23.41 26.10 -30.86
N ALA A 360 -23.14 25.94 -32.15
CA ALA A 360 -21.83 26.24 -32.73
C ALA A 360 -21.43 27.71 -32.49
N GLU A 361 -22.38 28.67 -32.50
CA GLU A 361 -22.10 30.06 -32.20
C GLU A 361 -21.59 30.24 -30.76
N ARG A 362 -22.22 29.59 -29.78
CA ARG A 362 -21.76 29.62 -28.37
C ARG A 362 -20.37 29.02 -28.17
N LYS A 363 -20.08 27.94 -28.89
CA LYS A 363 -18.71 27.34 -28.84
C LYS A 363 -17.68 28.29 -29.44
N ALA A 364 -18.02 29.00 -30.55
CA ALA A 364 -17.15 30.01 -31.15
C ALA A 364 -16.93 31.21 -30.22
N GLU A 365 -17.99 31.69 -29.53
CA GLU A 365 -17.90 32.75 -28.54
C GLU A 365 -17.00 32.30 -27.34
N ALA A 366 -17.20 31.08 -26.86
CA ALA A 366 -16.39 30.49 -25.82
C ALA A 366 -14.89 30.43 -26.21
N ARG A 367 -14.59 30.01 -27.45
CA ARG A 367 -13.23 29.95 -27.98
C ARG A 367 -12.61 31.36 -28.07
N ALA A 368 -13.34 32.35 -28.58
CA ALA A 368 -12.84 33.71 -28.65
C ALA A 368 -12.57 34.32 -27.27
N LYS A 369 -13.46 34.07 -26.31
CA LYS A 369 -13.29 34.50 -24.93
C LYS A 369 -12.05 33.88 -24.31
N LEU A 370 -11.85 32.59 -24.52
CA LEU A 370 -10.67 31.86 -24.01
C LEU A 370 -9.36 32.38 -24.64
N ALA A 371 -9.36 32.69 -25.95
CA ALA A 371 -8.22 33.30 -26.64
C ALA A 371 -7.87 34.67 -26.04
N THR A 372 -8.88 35.50 -25.80
CA THR A 372 -8.70 36.82 -25.19
C THR A 372 -8.12 36.71 -23.79
N PHE A 373 -8.63 35.78 -22.96
CA PHE A 373 -8.16 35.57 -21.58
C PHE A 373 -6.69 35.05 -21.52
N LEU A 374 -6.33 34.15 -22.44
CA LEU A 374 -4.95 33.70 -22.59
C LEU A 374 -3.98 34.83 -22.95
N ALA A 375 -4.39 35.70 -23.92
CA ALA A 375 -3.55 36.80 -24.36
C ALA A 375 -3.41 37.90 -23.29
N GLU A 376 -4.51 38.24 -22.57
CA GLU A 376 -4.50 39.22 -21.49
C GLU A 376 -3.54 38.82 -20.37
N HIS A 377 -3.57 37.56 -19.95
CA HIS A 377 -2.75 37.09 -18.85
C HIS A 377 -1.41 36.46 -19.27
N ARG A 378 -1.16 36.40 -20.60
CA ARG A 378 0.08 35.84 -21.20
C ARG A 378 0.37 34.40 -20.71
N CYS A 379 -0.67 33.56 -20.74
CA CYS A 379 -0.50 32.15 -20.35
C CYS A 379 -0.05 31.31 -21.55
N ASP A 380 1.05 30.57 -21.39
CA ASP A 380 1.63 29.71 -22.43
C ASP A 380 1.20 28.24 -22.30
N VAL A 381 0.60 27.88 -21.17
CA VAL A 381 0.21 26.52 -20.82
C VAL A 381 -1.21 26.49 -20.27
N ILE A 382 -2.01 25.51 -20.71
CA ILE A 382 -3.35 25.25 -20.21
C ILE A 382 -3.33 23.93 -19.39
N ALA A 383 -3.78 23.98 -18.15
CA ALA A 383 -4.00 22.83 -17.29
C ALA A 383 -5.51 22.52 -17.23
N ILE A 384 -5.94 21.38 -17.76
CA ILE A 384 -7.34 20.95 -17.78
C ILE A 384 -7.54 19.87 -16.72
N GLY A 385 -8.47 20.06 -15.80
CA GLY A 385 -8.87 19.03 -14.83
C GLY A 385 -9.45 17.79 -15.54
N ASN A 386 -9.21 16.60 -15.00
CA ASN A 386 -9.67 15.34 -15.59
C ASN A 386 -11.08 14.91 -15.16
N GLY A 387 -11.90 15.86 -14.69
CA GLY A 387 -13.26 15.61 -14.22
C GLY A 387 -14.30 15.49 -15.32
N THR A 388 -15.55 15.68 -14.90
CA THR A 388 -16.71 15.65 -15.82
C THR A 388 -16.59 16.77 -16.84
N ALA A 389 -16.83 16.50 -18.11
CA ALA A 389 -16.66 17.44 -19.24
C ALA A 389 -15.19 17.74 -19.65
N CYS A 390 -14.24 16.99 -19.15
CA CYS A 390 -12.82 17.13 -19.54
C CYS A 390 -12.64 17.02 -21.06
N ARG A 391 -13.30 16.07 -21.73
CA ARG A 391 -13.14 15.83 -23.18
C ARG A 391 -13.70 16.95 -24.05
N GLU A 392 -14.89 17.42 -23.72
CA GLU A 392 -15.50 18.53 -24.44
C GLU A 392 -14.69 19.82 -24.26
N THR A 393 -14.05 19.98 -23.09
CA THR A 393 -13.10 21.07 -22.84
C THR A 393 -11.81 20.88 -23.64
N GLU A 394 -11.29 19.68 -23.70
CA GLU A 394 -10.09 19.32 -24.45
C GLU A 394 -10.31 19.55 -25.96
N GLU A 395 -11.48 19.16 -26.52
CA GLU A 395 -11.83 19.43 -27.90
C GLU A 395 -11.82 20.94 -28.21
N LEU A 396 -12.49 21.77 -27.38
CA LEU A 396 -12.49 23.21 -27.53
C LEU A 396 -11.09 23.84 -27.47
N VAL A 397 -10.26 23.39 -26.53
CA VAL A 397 -8.86 23.86 -26.36
C VAL A 397 -8.01 23.43 -27.54
N SER A 398 -8.17 22.21 -28.04
CA SER A 398 -7.46 21.74 -29.23
C SER A 398 -7.79 22.54 -30.49
N GLU A 399 -9.10 22.84 -30.70
CA GLU A 399 -9.55 23.72 -31.78
C GLU A 399 -8.97 25.13 -31.63
N LEU A 400 -8.96 25.70 -30.42
CA LEU A 400 -8.37 27.01 -30.12
C LEU A 400 -6.87 27.04 -30.47
N ILE A 401 -6.10 26.02 -30.05
CA ILE A 401 -4.67 25.95 -30.31
C ILE A 401 -4.40 25.84 -31.81
N ALA A 402 -5.17 25.01 -32.52
CA ALA A 402 -4.99 24.81 -33.94
C ALA A 402 -5.30 26.08 -34.79
N ALA A 403 -6.31 26.87 -34.38
CA ALA A 403 -6.75 28.01 -35.15
C ALA A 403 -6.17 29.37 -34.72
N ASP A 404 -6.09 29.61 -33.40
CA ASP A 404 -5.90 30.96 -32.87
C ASP A 404 -4.58 31.08 -32.03
N CYS A 405 -4.10 30.00 -31.40
CA CYS A 405 -3.01 30.08 -30.43
C CYS A 405 -1.96 28.92 -30.57
N PRO A 406 -1.24 28.82 -31.73
CA PRO A 406 -0.39 27.66 -32.03
C PRO A 406 0.81 27.46 -31.09
N ASN A 407 1.19 28.46 -30.32
CA ASN A 407 2.29 28.41 -29.36
C ASN A 407 1.85 27.94 -27.99
N VAL A 408 0.55 27.92 -27.70
CA VAL A 408 -0.03 27.45 -26.42
C VAL A 408 -0.01 25.92 -26.41
N ARG A 409 0.25 25.35 -25.25
CA ARG A 409 0.27 23.89 -25.03
C ARG A 409 -0.73 23.55 -23.94
N TYR A 410 -1.26 22.34 -23.95
CA TYR A 410 -2.15 21.91 -22.87
C TYR A 410 -1.77 20.55 -22.30
N ILE A 411 -2.23 20.32 -21.08
CA ILE A 411 -2.06 19.05 -20.36
C ILE A 411 -3.29 18.77 -19.50
N ILE A 412 -3.65 17.50 -19.37
CA ILE A 412 -4.69 17.06 -18.45
C ILE A 412 -4.07 16.82 -17.08
N VAL A 413 -4.63 17.41 -16.04
CA VAL A 413 -4.18 17.35 -14.66
C VAL A 413 -5.18 16.57 -13.82
N ASN A 414 -4.71 15.69 -12.94
CA ASN A 414 -5.57 14.99 -12.01
C ASN A 414 -6.16 15.97 -10.98
N GLU A 415 -7.49 16.12 -10.97
CA GLU A 415 -8.21 17.00 -10.05
C GLU A 415 -8.66 16.32 -8.75
N ALA A 416 -8.35 15.02 -8.53
CA ALA A 416 -8.77 14.31 -7.33
C ALA A 416 -8.40 15.08 -6.06
N GLY A 417 -9.36 15.21 -5.13
CA GLY A 417 -9.20 15.99 -3.91
C GLY A 417 -9.24 17.52 -4.06
N ALA A 418 -9.32 18.09 -5.28
CA ALA A 418 -9.41 19.55 -5.44
C ALA A 418 -10.70 20.12 -4.81
N SER A 419 -11.79 19.39 -4.90
CA SER A 419 -13.07 19.77 -4.24
C SER A 419 -12.95 19.77 -2.71
N ILE A 420 -12.18 18.84 -2.12
CA ILE A 420 -11.94 18.77 -0.68
C ILE A 420 -11.03 19.91 -0.24
N TYR A 421 -9.93 20.14 -0.98
CA TYR A 421 -9.08 21.31 -0.74
C TYR A 421 -9.89 22.61 -0.77
N SER A 422 -10.74 22.82 -1.78
CA SER A 422 -11.48 24.07 -1.98
C SER A 422 -12.36 24.48 -0.79
N THR A 423 -12.83 23.52 -0.01
CA THR A 423 -13.64 23.73 1.20
C THR A 423 -12.83 23.70 2.50
N SER A 424 -11.55 23.33 2.43
CA SER A 424 -10.66 23.20 3.59
C SER A 424 -10.36 24.56 4.24
N THR A 425 -9.98 24.52 5.52
CA THR A 425 -9.53 25.70 6.25
C THR A 425 -8.27 26.31 5.65
N VAL A 426 -7.39 25.49 5.06
CA VAL A 426 -6.16 25.95 4.40
C VAL A 426 -6.51 26.80 3.19
N ALA A 427 -7.40 26.31 2.31
CA ALA A 427 -7.84 27.06 1.12
C ALA A 427 -8.59 28.34 1.48
N GLN A 428 -9.39 28.32 2.56
CA GLN A 428 -10.09 29.52 3.07
C GLN A 428 -9.10 30.57 3.60
N GLN A 429 -8.02 30.16 4.23
CA GLN A 429 -6.97 31.08 4.69
C GLN A 429 -6.16 31.65 3.54
N GLU A 430 -5.81 30.82 2.53
CA GLU A 430 -5.07 31.29 1.36
C GLU A 430 -5.89 32.24 0.46
N PHE A 431 -7.20 31.99 0.34
CA PHE A 431 -8.10 32.71 -0.59
C PHE A 431 -9.43 33.04 0.10
N ALA A 432 -9.40 33.87 1.12
CA ALA A 432 -10.59 34.20 1.90
C ALA A 432 -11.70 34.87 1.09
N SER A 433 -11.37 35.65 0.05
CA SER A 433 -12.30 36.39 -0.80
C SER A 433 -12.90 35.60 -1.97
N LEU A 434 -12.36 34.39 -2.25
CA LEU A 434 -12.80 33.58 -3.39
C LEU A 434 -13.80 32.50 -2.95
N ASP A 435 -14.64 32.08 -3.89
CA ASP A 435 -15.52 30.93 -3.65
C ASP A 435 -14.79 29.58 -3.73
N ALA A 436 -15.43 28.51 -3.30
CA ALA A 436 -14.84 27.18 -3.31
C ALA A 436 -14.46 26.72 -4.73
N THR A 437 -15.24 27.12 -5.73
CA THR A 437 -15.00 26.70 -7.12
C THR A 437 -13.72 27.33 -7.68
N ALA A 438 -13.54 28.64 -7.46
CA ALA A 438 -12.31 29.32 -7.86
C ALA A 438 -11.06 28.74 -7.16
N ARG A 439 -11.17 28.43 -5.86
CA ARG A 439 -10.08 27.78 -5.11
C ARG A 439 -9.71 26.43 -5.70
N GLY A 440 -10.69 25.60 -6.10
CA GLY A 440 -10.46 24.31 -6.76
C GLY A 440 -9.74 24.47 -8.09
N THR A 441 -10.17 25.44 -8.91
CA THR A 441 -9.54 25.74 -10.20
C THR A 441 -8.08 26.19 -10.05
N ILE A 442 -7.79 27.06 -9.07
CA ILE A 442 -6.43 27.49 -8.75
C ILE A 442 -5.56 26.28 -8.38
N SER A 443 -6.10 25.37 -7.56
CA SER A 443 -5.39 24.16 -7.16
C SER A 443 -5.00 23.29 -8.36
N ILE A 444 -5.86 23.14 -9.37
CA ILE A 444 -5.55 22.39 -10.60
C ILE A 444 -4.31 22.99 -11.30
N GLY A 445 -4.24 24.30 -11.44
CA GLY A 445 -3.08 24.96 -12.07
C GLY A 445 -1.80 24.84 -11.24
N ARG A 446 -1.89 25.03 -9.93
CA ARG A 446 -0.75 24.89 -9.00
C ARG A 446 -0.19 23.49 -8.94
N ARG A 447 -1.03 22.45 -9.10
CA ARG A 447 -0.56 21.05 -9.20
C ARG A 447 0.35 20.83 -10.38
N LEU A 448 0.17 21.56 -11.48
CA LEU A 448 1.06 21.51 -12.62
C LEU A 448 2.38 22.26 -12.33
N GLN A 449 2.29 23.41 -11.66
CA GLN A 449 3.47 24.22 -11.33
C GLN A 449 4.35 23.54 -10.27
N ASP A 450 3.77 23.03 -9.18
CA ASP A 450 4.47 22.20 -8.19
C ASP A 450 3.51 21.19 -7.54
N PRO A 451 3.49 19.94 -8.03
CA PRO A 451 2.61 18.88 -7.51
C PRO A 451 2.80 18.65 -6.01
N LEU A 452 4.04 18.58 -5.53
CA LEU A 452 4.34 18.31 -4.12
C LEU A 452 3.77 19.41 -3.22
N SER A 453 4.11 20.68 -3.51
CA SER A 453 3.70 21.82 -2.69
C SER A 453 2.18 22.01 -2.61
N GLU A 454 1.45 21.60 -3.65
CA GLU A 454 0.00 21.71 -3.66
C GLU A 454 -0.70 20.50 -3.07
N LEU A 455 -0.27 19.26 -3.42
CA LEU A 455 -0.94 18.05 -2.98
C LEU A 455 -0.79 17.77 -1.49
N VAL A 456 0.29 18.21 -0.84
CA VAL A 456 0.46 18.10 0.63
C VAL A 456 -0.57 18.89 1.44
N LYS A 457 -1.33 19.80 0.82
CA LYS A 457 -2.43 20.52 1.44
C LYS A 457 -3.70 19.67 1.59
N ILE A 458 -3.73 18.50 0.96
CA ILE A 458 -4.85 17.58 0.92
C ILE A 458 -4.47 16.34 1.71
N GLU A 459 -5.37 15.85 2.54
CA GLU A 459 -5.12 14.55 3.18
C GLU A 459 -4.91 13.47 2.11
N PRO A 460 -3.81 12.69 2.18
CA PRO A 460 -3.42 11.77 1.10
C PRO A 460 -4.49 10.76 0.71
N GLN A 461 -5.33 10.36 1.67
CA GLN A 461 -6.47 9.47 1.43
C GLN A 461 -7.54 10.03 0.48
N HIS A 462 -7.51 11.33 0.17
CA HIS A 462 -8.44 11.98 -0.77
C HIS A 462 -7.84 12.18 -2.16
N ILE A 463 -6.58 11.82 -2.34
CA ILE A 463 -5.89 11.90 -3.62
C ILE A 463 -6.14 10.61 -4.39
N GLY A 464 -7.23 10.31 -4.94
CA GLY A 464 -7.67 9.13 -5.68
C GLY A 464 -6.62 8.28 -6.42
N VAL A 465 -5.67 7.68 -5.68
CA VAL A 465 -4.55 6.90 -6.23
C VAL A 465 -4.78 5.38 -6.23
N GLY A 466 -5.99 4.93 -5.84
CA GLY A 466 -6.31 3.51 -5.76
C GLY A 466 -7.77 3.16 -5.92
N MET A 467 -8.04 1.96 -6.46
CA MET A 467 -9.41 1.50 -6.78
C MET A 467 -10.21 1.01 -5.58
N TYR A 468 -9.56 0.44 -4.58
CA TYR A 468 -10.18 -0.14 -3.39
C TYR A 468 -9.95 0.70 -2.12
N GLN A 469 -9.59 1.96 -2.30
CA GLN A 469 -9.15 2.84 -1.21
C GLN A 469 -10.15 2.95 -0.06
N HIS A 470 -11.45 2.91 -0.35
CA HIS A 470 -12.52 3.01 0.64
C HIS A 470 -12.84 1.69 1.36
N ASP A 471 -12.28 0.57 0.89
CA ASP A 471 -12.50 -0.77 1.47
C ASP A 471 -11.38 -1.18 2.43
N LEU A 472 -10.36 -0.34 2.59
CA LEU A 472 -9.19 -0.61 3.40
C LEU A 472 -9.33 -0.07 4.82
N ASN A 473 -8.51 -0.59 5.73
CA ASN A 473 -8.40 -0.02 7.07
C ASN A 473 -7.90 1.44 6.99
N ALA A 474 -8.80 2.39 7.30
CA ALA A 474 -8.54 3.82 7.15
C ALA A 474 -7.33 4.31 7.96
N LYS A 475 -7.08 3.72 9.15
CA LYS A 475 -5.94 4.09 10.00
C LYS A 475 -4.62 3.67 9.37
N GLN A 476 -4.50 2.40 8.95
CA GLN A 476 -3.28 1.88 8.32
C GLN A 476 -3.00 2.57 7.00
N LEU A 477 -4.05 2.83 6.19
CA LEU A 477 -3.91 3.58 4.95
C LEU A 477 -3.38 4.98 5.21
N LYS A 478 -3.97 5.70 6.19
CA LYS A 478 -3.55 7.06 6.53
C LYS A 478 -2.08 7.08 6.98
N GLU A 479 -1.69 6.23 7.91
CA GLU A 479 -0.31 6.14 8.42
C GLU A 479 0.68 5.89 7.28
N ALA A 480 0.40 4.92 6.40
CA ALA A 480 1.28 4.60 5.28
C ALA A 480 1.38 5.73 4.25
N LEU A 481 0.29 6.44 3.98
CA LEU A 481 0.30 7.56 3.03
C LEU A 481 0.95 8.81 3.62
N ASP A 482 0.79 9.09 4.91
CA ASP A 482 1.48 10.17 5.62
C ASP A 482 3.01 9.93 5.61
N ASP A 483 3.45 8.68 5.80
CA ASP A 483 4.86 8.28 5.67
C ASP A 483 5.42 8.56 4.27
N VAL A 484 4.63 8.33 3.22
CA VAL A 484 5.04 8.63 1.84
C VAL A 484 5.20 10.14 1.64
N VAL A 485 4.28 10.95 2.16
CA VAL A 485 4.38 12.42 2.07
C VAL A 485 5.63 12.90 2.79
N GLU A 486 5.87 12.44 4.02
CA GLU A 486 7.09 12.77 4.78
C GLU A 486 8.35 12.39 3.99
N SER A 487 8.41 11.18 3.46
CA SER A 487 9.51 10.71 2.63
C SER A 487 9.75 11.61 1.41
N CYS A 488 8.70 11.95 0.65
CA CYS A 488 8.81 12.79 -0.55
C CYS A 488 9.27 14.21 -0.22
N VAL A 489 8.71 14.83 0.83
CA VAL A 489 9.06 16.19 1.25
C VAL A 489 10.54 16.26 1.67
N ASN A 490 11.01 15.30 2.47
CA ASN A 490 12.41 15.25 2.90
C ASN A 490 13.36 14.82 1.77
N PHE A 491 12.89 14.03 0.80
CA PHE A 491 13.67 13.70 -0.41
C PHE A 491 13.90 14.93 -1.30
N VAL A 492 12.88 15.76 -1.53
CA VAL A 492 12.95 16.97 -2.36
C VAL A 492 13.63 18.12 -1.61
N GLY A 493 13.40 18.22 -0.29
CA GLY A 493 13.82 19.35 0.55
C GLY A 493 12.93 20.56 0.34
N VAL A 494 12.93 21.42 1.33
CA VAL A 494 11.96 22.50 1.44
C VAL A 494 12.69 23.84 1.55
N ASP A 495 12.27 24.83 0.75
CA ASP A 495 12.75 26.19 0.91
C ASP A 495 12.09 26.84 2.13
N LEU A 496 12.92 27.26 3.11
CA LEU A 496 12.46 27.78 4.37
C LEU A 496 11.70 29.12 4.24
N ASN A 497 12.05 29.91 3.21
CA ASN A 497 11.50 31.23 3.02
C ASN A 497 10.20 31.25 2.19
N THR A 498 9.94 30.22 1.40
CA THR A 498 8.75 30.18 0.51
C THR A 498 7.74 29.12 0.90
N ALA A 499 8.12 28.11 1.67
CA ALA A 499 7.26 27.00 2.01
C ALA A 499 6.02 27.39 2.82
N SER A 500 4.92 26.71 2.52
CA SER A 500 3.67 26.80 3.28
C SER A 500 3.74 26.01 4.59
N PRO A 501 2.90 26.34 5.60
CA PRO A 501 2.81 25.52 6.81
C PRO A 501 2.48 24.05 6.55
N SER A 502 1.65 23.79 5.52
CA SER A 502 1.28 22.42 5.11
C SER A 502 2.47 21.63 4.58
N LEU A 503 3.43 22.28 3.92
CA LEU A 503 4.64 21.61 3.46
C LEU A 503 5.65 21.43 4.61
N LEU A 504 5.84 22.47 5.43
CA LEU A 504 6.78 22.45 6.53
C LEU A 504 6.46 21.40 7.60
N MET A 505 5.17 21.09 7.84
CA MET A 505 4.80 20.11 8.86
C MET A 505 5.29 18.67 8.56
N HIS A 506 5.66 18.38 7.32
CA HIS A 506 6.21 17.09 6.90
C HIS A 506 7.74 17.07 6.86
N VAL A 507 8.40 18.17 7.23
CA VAL A 507 9.86 18.17 7.41
C VAL A 507 10.21 17.36 8.65
N SER A 508 11.23 16.52 8.55
CA SER A 508 11.74 15.69 9.64
C SER A 508 11.89 16.49 10.96
N GLY A 509 11.30 16.00 12.02
CA GLY A 509 11.33 16.65 13.33
C GLY A 509 10.35 17.82 13.52
N PHE A 510 9.63 18.24 12.48
CA PHE A 510 8.60 19.26 12.60
C PHE A 510 7.22 18.64 12.87
N ASN A 511 6.33 19.45 13.39
CA ASN A 511 4.91 19.17 13.52
C ASN A 511 4.09 20.40 13.09
N GLN A 512 2.77 20.26 13.04
CA GLN A 512 1.88 21.34 12.62
C GLN A 512 2.09 22.66 13.40
N LEU A 513 2.36 22.58 14.72
CA LEU A 513 2.57 23.75 15.54
C LEU A 513 3.89 24.46 15.20
N ILE A 514 4.96 23.70 15.06
CA ILE A 514 6.28 24.24 14.68
C ILE A 514 6.21 24.86 13.28
N ALA A 515 5.59 24.16 12.31
CA ALA A 515 5.43 24.67 10.95
C ALA A 515 4.72 26.03 10.91
N ARG A 516 3.64 26.21 11.67
CA ARG A 516 2.95 27.50 11.80
C ARG A 516 3.84 28.57 12.41
N ARG A 517 4.56 28.26 13.48
CA ARG A 517 5.45 29.20 14.16
C ARG A 517 6.62 29.65 13.29
N VAL A 518 7.14 28.76 12.44
CA VAL A 518 8.18 29.12 11.46
C VAL A 518 7.65 30.17 10.49
N VAL A 519 6.43 29.98 9.96
CA VAL A 519 5.82 30.97 9.07
C VAL A 519 5.51 32.27 9.80
N GLU A 520 4.93 32.22 11.01
CA GLU A 520 4.68 33.41 11.83
C GLU A 520 5.97 34.17 12.16
N TYR A 521 7.07 33.48 12.43
CA TYR A 521 8.37 34.10 12.68
C TYR A 521 8.85 34.84 11.41
N ARG A 522 8.76 34.19 10.24
CA ARG A 522 9.09 34.80 8.94
C ARG A 522 8.25 36.05 8.65
N ASP A 523 6.95 36.00 8.92
CA ASP A 523 6.04 37.12 8.67
C ASP A 523 6.34 38.33 9.59
N ARG A 524 6.83 38.09 10.82
CA ARG A 524 7.16 39.14 11.81
C ARG A 524 8.57 39.71 11.67
N HIS A 525 9.55 38.85 11.35
CA HIS A 525 10.97 39.21 11.38
C HIS A 525 11.60 39.33 9.99
N GLY A 526 10.83 39.02 8.93
CA GLY A 526 11.33 38.90 7.57
C GLY A 526 11.89 37.52 7.25
N ARG A 527 12.53 37.42 6.10
CA ARG A 527 13.07 36.13 5.63
C ARG A 527 14.20 35.64 6.53
N PHE A 528 14.33 34.34 6.65
CA PHE A 528 15.49 33.71 7.26
C PHE A 528 16.75 33.95 6.41
N HIS A 529 17.87 34.26 7.07
CA HIS A 529 19.17 34.50 6.46
C HIS A 529 20.14 33.32 6.63
N ASN A 530 19.89 32.47 7.63
CA ASN A 530 20.63 31.23 7.85
C ASN A 530 19.78 30.21 8.61
N ARG A 531 20.15 28.92 8.49
CA ARG A 531 19.44 27.82 9.18
C ARG A 531 19.44 27.95 10.70
N LYS A 532 20.49 28.56 11.30
CA LYS A 532 20.60 28.67 12.75
C LYS A 532 19.51 29.53 13.38
N GLN A 533 18.94 30.50 12.63
CA GLN A 533 17.80 31.29 13.08
C GLN A 533 16.55 30.47 13.40
N LEU A 534 16.47 29.19 12.94
CA LEU A 534 15.41 28.29 13.36
C LEU A 534 15.39 28.07 14.89
N LEU A 535 16.50 28.15 15.55
CA LEU A 535 16.59 28.04 17.02
C LEU A 535 15.90 29.20 17.76
N ASP A 536 15.68 30.32 17.07
CA ASP A 536 14.94 31.47 17.59
C ASP A 536 13.43 31.29 17.51
N VAL A 537 12.96 30.29 16.75
CA VAL A 537 11.54 29.97 16.61
C VAL A 537 11.04 29.22 17.84
N PRO A 538 9.99 29.72 18.53
CA PRO A 538 9.46 29.07 19.71
C PRO A 538 9.06 27.62 19.47
N GLY A 539 9.65 26.70 20.25
CA GLY A 539 9.38 25.25 20.14
C GLY A 539 10.38 24.48 19.26
N VAL A 540 11.31 25.16 18.60
CA VAL A 540 12.43 24.51 17.92
C VAL A 540 13.61 24.44 18.90
N GLY A 541 13.84 23.26 19.46
CA GLY A 541 15.01 22.98 20.29
C GLY A 541 16.17 22.39 19.50
N PRO A 542 17.34 22.16 20.13
CA PRO A 542 18.51 21.57 19.46
C PRO A 542 18.21 20.24 18.77
N ALA A 543 17.43 19.33 19.40
CA ALA A 543 17.06 18.06 18.82
C ALA A 543 16.19 18.23 17.56
N THR A 544 15.18 19.11 17.61
CA THR A 544 14.33 19.43 16.44
C THR A 544 15.14 20.06 15.32
N PHE A 545 16.04 20.99 15.67
CA PHE A 545 16.94 21.61 14.69
C PHE A 545 17.82 20.56 14.00
N THR A 546 18.44 19.66 14.75
CA THR A 546 19.25 18.58 14.18
C THR A 546 18.44 17.70 13.22
N GLN A 547 17.19 17.36 13.55
CA GLN A 547 16.36 16.53 12.66
C GLN A 547 15.95 17.26 11.38
N ALA A 548 15.72 18.58 11.43
CA ALA A 548 15.12 19.36 10.35
C ALA A 548 16.13 20.07 9.45
N ALA A 549 17.23 20.58 10.00
CA ALA A 549 18.10 21.56 9.34
C ALA A 549 18.63 21.11 7.97
N GLY A 550 18.98 19.83 7.83
CA GLY A 550 19.51 19.30 6.57
C GLY A 550 18.48 19.24 5.44
N PHE A 551 17.18 19.21 5.75
CA PHE A 551 16.10 19.17 4.78
C PHE A 551 15.54 20.54 4.39
N LEU A 552 15.97 21.59 5.08
CA LEU A 552 15.54 22.95 4.83
C LEU A 552 16.63 23.68 4.05
N LYS A 553 16.27 24.28 2.95
CA LYS A 553 17.18 25.05 2.08
C LYS A 553 16.83 26.53 2.21
N LEU A 554 17.83 27.38 2.08
CA LEU A 554 17.64 28.83 1.90
C LEU A 554 18.85 29.46 1.21
N ASP A 555 18.59 30.51 0.48
CA ASP A 555 19.63 31.38 -0.09
C ASP A 555 19.81 32.57 0.88
N GLY A 556 20.93 32.58 1.61
CA GLY A 556 21.19 33.53 2.67
C GLY A 556 22.67 33.81 2.90
N ASP A 557 23.02 34.13 4.15
CA ASP A 557 24.39 34.53 4.53
C ASP A 557 25.41 33.39 4.42
N GLU A 558 24.95 32.16 4.75
CA GLU A 558 25.77 30.96 4.68
C GLU A 558 25.49 30.19 3.36
N PRO A 559 26.44 30.16 2.41
CA PRO A 559 26.23 29.49 1.11
C PRO A 559 25.92 27.99 1.23
N LEU A 560 26.42 27.32 2.28
CA LEU A 560 26.13 25.89 2.52
C LEU A 560 24.66 25.62 2.91
N ASP A 561 23.93 26.63 3.34
CA ASP A 561 22.51 26.52 3.66
C ASP A 561 21.64 26.26 2.41
N ASN A 562 22.17 26.54 1.21
CA ASN A 562 21.52 26.18 -0.06
C ASN A 562 21.91 24.78 -0.58
N THR A 563 22.39 23.91 0.30
CA THR A 563 22.82 22.56 -0.04
C THR A 563 22.11 21.52 0.82
N TRP A 564 22.31 20.26 0.49
CA TRP A 564 21.84 19.11 1.31
C TRP A 564 22.79 18.77 2.46
N ILE A 565 23.89 19.51 2.62
CA ILE A 565 24.87 19.24 3.66
C ILE A 565 24.26 19.62 5.01
N HIS A 566 24.34 18.69 5.95
CA HIS A 566 23.86 18.95 7.30
C HIS A 566 24.78 19.93 8.03
N PRO A 567 24.29 20.85 8.89
CA PRO A 567 25.14 21.78 9.64
C PRO A 567 26.27 21.13 10.44
N GLU A 568 26.10 19.91 10.92
CA GLU A 568 27.16 19.13 11.59
C GLU A 568 28.36 18.85 10.68
N SER A 569 28.16 18.83 9.37
CA SER A 569 29.20 18.52 8.38
C SER A 569 29.77 19.76 7.68
N TYR A 570 29.40 20.99 8.11
CA TYR A 570 29.88 22.23 7.48
C TYR A 570 31.39 22.40 7.59
N GLU A 571 31.99 22.02 8.71
CA GLU A 571 33.43 22.09 8.87
C GLU A 571 34.17 21.22 7.86
N VAL A 572 33.68 20.00 7.67
CA VAL A 572 34.24 19.08 6.68
C VAL A 572 34.07 19.63 5.25
N ALA A 573 32.89 20.16 4.93
CA ALA A 573 32.64 20.76 3.62
C ALA A 573 33.56 21.97 3.35
N ARG A 574 33.81 22.82 4.34
CA ARG A 574 34.74 23.95 4.23
C ARG A 574 36.18 23.48 4.09
N LEU A 575 36.62 22.48 4.84
CA LEU A 575 37.94 21.87 4.69
C LEU A 575 38.15 21.32 3.28
N LEU A 576 37.15 20.65 2.73
CA LEU A 576 37.16 20.13 1.37
C LEU A 576 37.30 21.25 0.33
N LEU A 577 36.49 22.31 0.43
CA LEU A 577 36.54 23.47 -0.46
C LEU A 577 37.90 24.18 -0.38
N ASN A 578 38.42 24.42 0.82
CA ASN A 578 39.72 25.05 1.04
C ASN A 578 40.84 24.24 0.44
N ARG A 579 40.84 22.91 0.57
CA ARG A 579 41.83 22.02 -0.03
C ARG A 579 41.83 22.10 -1.56
N CYS A 580 40.64 22.26 -2.15
CA CYS A 580 40.50 22.48 -3.58
C CYS A 580 40.75 23.93 -4.02
N SER A 581 41.13 24.84 -3.09
CA SER A 581 41.24 26.27 -3.33
C SER A 581 39.96 26.88 -3.93
N LEU A 582 38.80 26.47 -3.41
CA LEU A 582 37.49 26.94 -3.82
C LEU A 582 36.85 27.77 -2.68
N SER A 583 36.19 28.89 -3.04
CA SER A 583 35.38 29.66 -2.09
C SER A 583 34.00 29.06 -1.93
N PRO A 584 33.42 29.02 -0.70
CA PRO A 584 32.02 28.67 -0.48
C PRO A 584 31.06 29.56 -1.27
N ASP A 585 31.41 30.80 -1.61
CA ASP A 585 30.56 31.73 -2.35
C ASP A 585 30.20 31.22 -3.75
N LEU A 586 31.02 30.35 -4.34
CA LEU A 586 30.71 29.67 -5.63
C LEU A 586 29.44 28.82 -5.59
N LEU A 587 28.90 28.54 -4.39
CA LEU A 587 27.64 27.83 -4.23
C LEU A 587 26.42 28.74 -4.45
N ARG A 588 26.59 30.06 -4.48
CA ARG A 588 25.51 31.02 -4.72
C ARG A 588 24.93 30.87 -6.12
N PRO A 589 23.63 31.13 -6.32
CA PRO A 589 22.98 30.99 -7.64
C PRO A 589 23.60 31.86 -8.74
N SER A 590 24.15 33.02 -8.38
CA SER A 590 24.71 34.01 -9.32
C SER A 590 26.14 33.70 -9.82
N GLU A 591 26.81 32.71 -9.21
CA GLU A 591 28.21 32.44 -9.46
C GLU A 591 28.45 31.37 -10.53
N ASP A 592 29.60 31.45 -11.25
CA ASP A 592 30.02 30.39 -12.16
C ASP A 592 30.54 29.18 -11.39
N ARG A 593 29.89 28.06 -11.60
CA ARG A 593 30.14 26.78 -10.92
C ARG A 593 31.10 25.87 -11.68
N SER A 594 31.64 26.31 -12.80
CA SER A 594 32.60 25.53 -13.58
C SER A 594 33.82 25.11 -12.75
N PRO A 595 34.45 26.00 -11.90
CA PRO A 595 35.57 25.60 -11.06
C PRO A 595 35.24 24.51 -10.04
N LEU A 596 34.00 24.49 -9.51
CA LEU A 596 33.53 23.44 -8.61
C LEU A 596 33.49 22.08 -9.29
N ARG A 597 32.93 22.05 -10.52
CA ARG A 597 32.82 20.82 -11.32
C ARG A 597 34.17 20.26 -11.69
N GLU A 598 35.09 21.10 -12.15
CA GLU A 598 36.43 20.68 -12.59
C GLU A 598 37.25 20.08 -11.46
N ARG A 599 37.22 20.72 -10.27
CA ARG A 599 38.08 20.32 -9.15
C ARG A 599 37.49 19.21 -8.28
N LEU A 600 36.18 19.19 -8.10
CA LEU A 600 35.53 18.17 -7.28
C LEU A 600 35.26 16.86 -8.00
N ALA A 601 35.07 16.87 -9.34
CA ALA A 601 34.82 15.65 -10.13
C ALA A 601 35.99 14.65 -10.13
N ASN A 602 37.23 15.13 -9.87
CA ASN A 602 38.44 14.31 -9.92
C ASN A 602 38.93 13.85 -8.53
N ILE A 603 38.15 14.05 -7.49
CA ILE A 603 38.55 13.67 -6.13
C ILE A 603 38.38 12.16 -5.94
N GLU A 604 39.39 11.50 -5.46
CA GLU A 604 39.40 10.12 -5.04
C GLU A 604 38.82 10.03 -3.62
N ALA A 605 37.48 9.82 -3.52
CA ALA A 605 36.73 9.89 -2.27
C ALA A 605 37.28 8.97 -1.15
N GLY A 606 37.85 7.80 -1.52
CA GLY A 606 38.36 6.86 -0.53
C GLY A 606 39.53 7.40 0.31
N ARG A 607 40.56 7.94 -0.34
CA ARG A 607 41.73 8.51 0.36
C ARG A 607 41.36 9.75 1.19
N LEU A 608 40.51 10.57 0.61
CA LEU A 608 40.12 11.82 1.28
C LEU A 608 39.22 11.57 2.49
N ALA A 609 38.40 10.53 2.47
CA ALA A 609 37.56 10.13 3.59
C ALA A 609 38.40 9.75 4.81
N ASP A 610 39.45 8.95 4.62
CA ASP A 610 40.40 8.56 5.67
C ASP A 610 41.11 9.76 6.28
N GLU A 611 41.52 10.73 5.43
CA GLU A 611 42.23 11.95 5.87
C GLU A 611 41.32 12.92 6.67
N LEU A 612 40.04 12.95 6.33
CA LEU A 612 39.04 13.80 6.99
C LEU A 612 38.33 13.11 8.17
N GLU A 613 38.71 11.87 8.47
CA GLU A 613 38.13 11.04 9.53
C GLU A 613 36.59 10.88 9.41
N ILE A 614 36.10 10.77 8.16
CA ILE A 614 34.68 10.59 7.86
C ILE A 614 34.48 9.37 6.97
N GLY A 615 33.27 8.82 6.95
CA GLY A 615 32.95 7.72 6.04
C GLY A 615 32.83 8.14 4.59
N VAL A 616 33.17 7.22 3.70
CA VAL A 616 33.08 7.43 2.24
C VAL A 616 31.66 7.83 1.80
N PRO A 617 30.55 7.24 2.34
CA PRO A 617 29.19 7.64 1.97
C PRO A 617 28.90 9.11 2.27
N THR A 618 29.30 9.59 3.46
CA THR A 618 29.10 10.99 3.85
C THR A 618 29.91 11.94 2.99
N LEU A 619 31.17 11.61 2.69
CA LEU A 619 32.00 12.43 1.79
C LEU A 619 31.42 12.51 0.39
N SER A 620 30.95 11.38 -0.17
CA SER A 620 30.30 11.36 -1.48
C SER A 620 29.04 12.24 -1.50
N ASP A 621 28.21 12.18 -0.47
CA ASP A 621 27.02 13.02 -0.35
C ASP A 621 27.38 14.53 -0.25
N ILE A 622 28.47 14.87 0.44
CA ILE A 622 28.98 16.23 0.51
C ILE A 622 29.45 16.71 -0.87
N ILE A 623 30.26 15.92 -1.57
CA ILE A 623 30.74 16.23 -2.92
C ILE A 623 29.57 16.43 -3.89
N ASP A 624 28.61 15.49 -3.91
CA ASP A 624 27.43 15.59 -4.77
C ASP A 624 26.59 16.85 -4.46
N SER A 625 26.47 17.20 -3.19
CA SER A 625 25.75 18.40 -2.75
C SER A 625 26.45 19.69 -3.14
N LEU A 626 27.80 19.73 -3.11
CA LEU A 626 28.60 20.88 -3.53
C LEU A 626 28.58 21.04 -5.06
N LEU A 627 28.54 19.93 -5.82
CA LEU A 627 28.45 19.96 -7.29
C LEU A 627 27.10 20.48 -7.78
N ARG A 628 26.04 20.32 -6.98
CA ARG A 628 24.65 20.64 -7.37
C ARG A 628 23.90 21.38 -6.25
N PRO A 629 24.39 22.56 -5.82
CA PRO A 629 23.68 23.32 -4.78
C PRO A 629 22.29 23.75 -5.25
N GLY A 630 21.33 23.76 -4.33
CA GLY A 630 19.93 24.12 -4.62
C GLY A 630 19.15 23.17 -5.51
N ARG A 631 19.74 22.04 -5.93
CA ARG A 631 19.11 21.11 -6.87
C ARG A 631 17.82 20.55 -6.30
N ASP A 632 16.80 20.53 -7.14
CA ASP A 632 15.59 19.74 -6.94
C ASP A 632 15.79 18.38 -7.64
N PRO A 633 15.73 17.26 -6.92
CA PRO A 633 15.91 15.92 -7.50
C PRO A 633 14.90 15.60 -8.62
N ARG A 634 13.73 16.25 -8.62
CA ARG A 634 12.70 16.07 -9.64
C ARG A 634 13.06 16.66 -11.00
N SER A 635 14.04 17.57 -11.04
CA SER A 635 14.51 18.19 -12.30
C SER A 635 15.22 17.21 -13.23
N ASP A 636 15.63 16.05 -12.76
CA ASP A 636 16.25 15.00 -13.57
C ASP A 636 15.21 14.10 -14.25
N LEU A 637 13.95 14.20 -13.88
CA LEU A 637 12.86 13.44 -14.47
C LEU A 637 12.43 14.10 -15.80
N PRO A 638 11.89 13.31 -16.76
CA PRO A 638 11.39 13.86 -18.00
C PRO A 638 10.28 14.87 -17.74
N PRO A 639 10.25 16.02 -18.46
CA PRO A 639 9.22 17.02 -18.28
C PRO A 639 7.85 16.49 -18.67
N PRO A 640 6.75 17.09 -18.15
CA PRO A 640 5.39 16.71 -18.53
C PRO A 640 5.19 16.76 -20.03
N VAL A 641 4.46 15.78 -20.60
CA VAL A 641 4.17 15.73 -22.02
C VAL A 641 2.94 16.53 -22.33
N PHE A 642 3.11 17.56 -23.16
CA PHE A 642 2.03 18.40 -23.63
C PHE A 642 1.38 17.82 -24.89
N ARG A 643 0.07 17.94 -24.98
CA ARG A 643 -0.73 17.47 -26.11
C ARG A 643 -0.94 18.56 -27.16
N LYS A 644 -1.16 18.14 -28.41
CA LYS A 644 -1.47 19.01 -29.53
C LYS A 644 -2.79 18.68 -30.23
N GLY A 645 -3.47 17.60 -29.88
CA GLY A 645 -4.69 17.16 -30.51
C GLY A 645 -5.44 16.06 -29.76
N VAL A 646 -6.67 15.81 -30.14
CA VAL A 646 -7.56 14.76 -29.59
C VAL A 646 -7.68 13.63 -30.60
N LEU A 647 -7.56 12.38 -30.16
CA LEU A 647 -7.77 11.20 -30.99
C LEU A 647 -9.21 10.68 -30.80
N SER A 648 -9.90 10.39 -31.92
CA SER A 648 -11.17 9.68 -31.89
C SER A 648 -10.96 8.18 -31.89
N LEU A 649 -11.90 7.42 -31.32
CA LEU A 649 -11.87 5.95 -31.36
C LEU A 649 -11.93 5.43 -32.81
N ASP A 650 -12.53 6.21 -33.72
CA ASP A 650 -12.65 5.87 -35.14
C ASP A 650 -11.32 6.04 -35.90
N ASP A 651 -10.42 6.86 -35.40
CA ASP A 651 -9.07 7.12 -35.95
C ASP A 651 -8.05 6.05 -35.54
N ILE A 652 -8.43 5.11 -34.67
CA ILE A 652 -7.51 4.12 -34.14
C ILE A 652 -7.62 2.80 -34.88
N GLU A 653 -6.46 2.35 -35.36
CA GLU A 653 -6.27 1.04 -36.01
C GLU A 653 -5.35 0.14 -35.18
N VAL A 654 -5.59 -1.20 -35.29
CA VAL A 654 -4.72 -2.18 -34.64
C VAL A 654 -3.32 -2.11 -35.26
N GLY A 655 -2.29 -2.06 -34.41
CA GLY A 655 -0.90 -1.89 -34.80
C GLY A 655 -0.41 -0.43 -34.82
N MET A 656 -1.31 0.55 -34.65
CA MET A 656 -0.94 1.96 -34.61
C MET A 656 -0.04 2.25 -33.40
N GLU A 657 1.05 2.97 -33.60
CA GLU A 657 1.95 3.48 -32.57
C GLU A 657 1.41 4.77 -31.98
N LEU A 658 1.35 4.82 -30.66
CA LEU A 658 0.86 5.97 -29.88
C LEU A 658 1.81 6.28 -28.74
N GLN A 659 1.89 7.53 -28.38
CA GLN A 659 2.48 7.94 -27.10
C GLN A 659 1.37 8.18 -26.10
N GLY A 660 1.52 7.63 -24.90
CA GLY A 660 0.53 7.79 -23.85
C GLY A 660 1.18 8.04 -22.50
N THR A 661 0.40 8.64 -21.59
CA THR A 661 0.82 8.87 -20.21
C THR A 661 0.15 7.85 -19.29
N VAL A 662 0.92 7.21 -18.42
CA VAL A 662 0.41 6.27 -17.42
C VAL A 662 -0.37 7.03 -16.36
N LEU A 663 -1.68 6.76 -16.27
CA LEU A 663 -2.58 7.39 -15.30
C LEU A 663 -2.66 6.62 -13.99
N ASN A 664 -2.62 5.29 -14.06
CA ASN A 664 -2.74 4.43 -12.88
C ASN A 664 -2.06 3.08 -13.14
N VAL A 665 -1.45 2.53 -12.09
CA VAL A 665 -0.80 1.22 -12.12
C VAL A 665 -1.50 0.31 -11.12
N VAL A 666 -1.92 -0.87 -11.59
CA VAL A 666 -2.67 -1.87 -10.82
C VAL A 666 -2.05 -3.25 -10.99
N ASP A 667 -2.42 -4.22 -10.17
CA ASP A 667 -1.80 -5.57 -10.17
C ASP A 667 -1.82 -6.30 -11.51
N PHE A 668 -2.81 -6.03 -12.34
CA PHE A 668 -2.99 -6.70 -13.63
C PHE A 668 -2.52 -5.87 -14.83
N GLY A 669 -1.98 -4.66 -14.62
CA GLY A 669 -1.46 -3.83 -15.71
C GLY A 669 -1.43 -2.35 -15.41
N ALA A 670 -1.33 -1.52 -16.47
CA ALA A 670 -1.31 -0.08 -16.38
C ALA A 670 -2.41 0.55 -17.25
N PHE A 671 -3.07 1.57 -16.72
CA PHE A 671 -3.99 2.40 -17.50
C PHE A 671 -3.23 3.56 -18.11
N VAL A 672 -3.28 3.64 -19.43
CA VAL A 672 -2.53 4.64 -20.20
C VAL A 672 -3.52 5.55 -20.93
N ASP A 673 -3.31 6.82 -20.81
CA ASP A 673 -4.04 7.83 -21.54
C ASP A 673 -3.31 8.14 -22.87
N VAL A 674 -3.88 7.69 -23.94
CA VAL A 674 -3.39 7.92 -25.31
C VAL A 674 -4.17 9.00 -26.07
N GLY A 675 -4.96 9.83 -25.36
CA GLY A 675 -5.79 10.87 -25.96
C GLY A 675 -7.22 10.43 -26.30
N LEU A 676 -7.61 9.21 -25.91
CA LEU A 676 -8.98 8.71 -26.07
C LEU A 676 -9.89 9.13 -24.93
N LYS A 677 -11.22 8.98 -25.15
CA LYS A 677 -12.23 9.30 -24.14
C LYS A 677 -12.07 8.50 -22.86
N ASP A 678 -11.76 7.21 -22.98
CA ASP A 678 -11.48 6.31 -21.86
C ASP A 678 -10.00 5.90 -21.90
N SER A 679 -9.39 5.76 -20.74
CA SER A 679 -8.02 5.26 -20.65
C SER A 679 -7.94 3.82 -21.16
N ALA A 680 -6.90 3.53 -21.94
CA ALA A 680 -6.65 2.22 -22.48
C ALA A 680 -5.80 1.37 -21.50
N LEU A 681 -5.96 0.05 -21.54
CA LEU A 681 -5.26 -0.87 -20.64
C LEU A 681 -4.08 -1.54 -21.36
N VAL A 682 -2.90 -1.45 -20.76
CA VAL A 682 -1.77 -2.34 -21.03
C VAL A 682 -1.79 -3.43 -19.97
N HIS A 683 -2.16 -4.66 -20.36
CA HIS A 683 -2.15 -5.80 -19.45
C HIS A 683 -0.72 -6.15 -19.00
N ILE A 684 -0.52 -6.71 -17.79
CA ILE A 684 0.80 -7.05 -17.25
C ILE A 684 1.65 -7.91 -18.21
N SER A 685 1.04 -8.80 -18.99
CA SER A 685 1.72 -9.60 -20.00
C SER A 685 2.16 -8.81 -21.24
N GLN A 686 1.73 -7.57 -21.37
CA GLN A 686 1.98 -6.69 -22.51
C GLN A 686 2.89 -5.50 -22.15
N LEU A 687 3.38 -5.44 -20.90
CA LEU A 687 4.26 -4.37 -20.44
C LEU A 687 5.72 -4.54 -20.89
N ALA A 688 6.19 -5.78 -21.00
CA ALA A 688 7.56 -6.06 -21.43
C ALA A 688 7.68 -7.46 -22.04
N THR A 689 8.76 -7.68 -22.80
CA THR A 689 9.08 -8.99 -23.40
C THR A 689 9.59 -10.02 -22.39
N ARG A 690 9.87 -9.61 -21.15
CA ARG A 690 10.27 -10.49 -20.04
C ARG A 690 9.10 -10.73 -19.10
N PHE A 691 9.18 -11.77 -18.27
CA PHE A 691 8.21 -11.96 -17.20
C PHE A 691 8.24 -10.78 -16.23
N VAL A 692 7.10 -10.12 -16.07
CA VAL A 692 6.89 -9.00 -15.14
C VAL A 692 6.18 -9.54 -13.91
N ARG A 693 6.79 -9.35 -12.74
CA ARG A 693 6.20 -9.79 -11.47
C ARG A 693 5.16 -8.80 -10.97
N ALA A 694 5.46 -7.53 -11.08
CA ALA A 694 4.58 -6.44 -10.71
C ALA A 694 4.66 -5.34 -11.78
N PRO A 695 3.55 -4.75 -12.23
CA PRO A 695 3.57 -3.68 -13.24
C PRO A 695 4.41 -2.49 -12.84
N GLN A 696 4.49 -2.18 -11.54
CA GLN A 696 5.29 -1.11 -10.96
C GLN A 696 6.82 -1.27 -11.19
N ASP A 697 7.27 -2.49 -11.50
CA ASP A 697 8.68 -2.77 -11.84
C ASP A 697 9.04 -2.28 -13.26
N VAL A 698 8.03 -1.89 -14.05
CA VAL A 698 8.19 -1.52 -15.47
C VAL A 698 7.72 -0.11 -15.75
N VAL A 699 6.59 0.32 -15.15
CA VAL A 699 5.98 1.62 -15.40
C VAL A 699 5.53 2.28 -14.10
N ALA A 700 5.56 3.60 -14.07
CA ALA A 700 5.11 4.44 -12.97
C ALA A 700 4.03 5.43 -13.44
N ILE A 701 3.23 5.96 -12.51
CA ILE A 701 2.25 7.01 -12.80
C ILE A 701 2.99 8.26 -13.31
N GLY A 702 2.51 8.79 -14.44
CA GLY A 702 3.12 9.95 -15.10
C GLY A 702 4.18 9.58 -16.14
N ASP A 703 4.59 8.32 -16.23
CA ASP A 703 5.51 7.90 -17.28
C ASP A 703 4.89 8.09 -18.67
N VAL A 704 5.71 8.56 -19.61
CA VAL A 704 5.35 8.62 -21.00
C VAL A 704 5.87 7.35 -21.67
N VAL A 705 4.95 6.57 -22.18
CA VAL A 705 5.25 5.29 -22.79
C VAL A 705 4.83 5.25 -24.24
N THR A 706 5.65 4.61 -25.06
CA THR A 706 5.25 4.26 -26.43
C THR A 706 4.48 2.95 -26.38
N VAL A 707 3.30 2.96 -26.94
CA VAL A 707 2.37 1.82 -26.96
C VAL A 707 1.85 1.56 -28.36
N TRP A 708 1.51 0.33 -28.65
CA TRP A 708 0.87 -0.08 -29.88
C TRP A 708 -0.53 -0.60 -29.59
N VAL A 709 -1.47 -0.32 -30.47
CA VAL A 709 -2.85 -0.76 -30.33
C VAL A 709 -2.92 -2.26 -30.60
N LEU A 710 -3.28 -3.04 -29.59
CA LEU A 710 -3.42 -4.49 -29.66
C LEU A 710 -4.82 -4.92 -30.10
N SER A 711 -5.85 -4.26 -29.58
CA SER A 711 -7.24 -4.54 -29.89
C SER A 711 -8.12 -3.31 -29.69
N VAL A 712 -9.18 -3.17 -30.51
CA VAL A 712 -10.18 -2.12 -30.41
C VAL A 712 -11.56 -2.74 -30.29
N ASP A 713 -12.20 -2.63 -29.16
CA ASP A 713 -13.60 -3.03 -28.93
C ASP A 713 -14.51 -1.79 -29.05
N ARG A 714 -15.07 -1.59 -30.23
CA ARG A 714 -15.92 -0.41 -30.53
C ARG A 714 -17.26 -0.44 -29.79
N GLU A 715 -17.81 -1.65 -29.52
CA GLU A 715 -19.08 -1.79 -28.81
C GLU A 715 -18.93 -1.41 -27.33
N ARG A 716 -17.83 -1.81 -26.72
CA ARG A 716 -17.53 -1.55 -25.31
C ARG A 716 -16.67 -0.30 -25.12
N LYS A 717 -16.26 0.37 -26.18
CA LYS A 717 -15.37 1.53 -26.17
C LYS A 717 -14.05 1.27 -25.43
N ARG A 718 -13.46 0.11 -25.63
CA ARG A 718 -12.21 -0.30 -24.98
C ARG A 718 -11.09 -0.47 -25.99
N VAL A 719 -9.92 -0.05 -25.61
CA VAL A 719 -8.67 -0.26 -26.36
C VAL A 719 -7.68 -1.02 -25.49
N GLY A 720 -7.24 -2.15 -26.02
CA GLY A 720 -6.13 -2.90 -25.45
C GLY A 720 -4.82 -2.45 -26.09
N LEU A 721 -3.82 -2.17 -25.27
CA LEU A 721 -2.53 -1.69 -25.69
C LEU A 721 -1.42 -2.69 -25.34
N THR A 722 -0.30 -2.59 -26.05
CA THR A 722 0.95 -3.29 -25.74
C THR A 722 2.12 -2.32 -25.76
N MET A 723 3.08 -2.51 -24.87
CA MET A 723 4.39 -1.83 -24.90
C MET A 723 5.44 -2.67 -25.65
N ILE A 724 5.06 -3.82 -26.18
CA ILE A 724 5.93 -4.70 -26.94
C ILE A 724 5.79 -4.30 -28.40
N PRO A 725 6.87 -3.84 -29.09
CA PRO A 725 6.82 -3.48 -30.50
C PRO A 725 6.32 -4.65 -31.37
N PRO A 726 5.53 -4.40 -32.43
CA PRO A 726 5.03 -5.45 -33.33
C PRO A 726 6.13 -6.31 -33.98
N ASP A 727 7.32 -5.71 -34.17
CA ASP A 727 8.51 -6.37 -34.73
C ASP A 727 9.42 -6.98 -33.65
N GLY A 728 9.03 -6.92 -32.39
CA GLY A 728 9.77 -7.48 -31.26
C GLY A 728 9.73 -9.02 -31.23
N PRO A 729 10.66 -9.69 -30.52
CA PRO A 729 10.64 -11.13 -30.39
C PRO A 729 9.34 -11.60 -29.72
N VAL A 730 8.60 -12.43 -30.42
CA VAL A 730 7.35 -13.02 -29.94
C VAL A 730 7.66 -13.83 -28.67
N LEU A 731 7.06 -13.46 -27.54
CA LEU A 731 7.10 -14.29 -26.33
C LEU A 731 6.36 -15.59 -26.61
N ASP A 732 7.09 -16.71 -26.58
CA ASP A 732 6.51 -18.03 -26.54
C ASP A 732 5.46 -18.11 -25.41
N SER A 733 4.25 -18.46 -25.77
CA SER A 733 3.10 -18.52 -24.87
C SER A 733 3.36 -19.40 -23.62
N PRO A 734 2.73 -19.15 -22.46
CA PRO A 734 2.94 -19.89 -21.20
C PRO A 734 2.68 -21.39 -21.23
N LYS A 735 2.29 -21.95 -22.37
CA LYS A 735 2.10 -23.39 -22.55
C LYS A 735 3.41 -24.20 -22.50
N ARG A 736 4.55 -23.63 -22.92
CA ARG A 736 5.85 -24.34 -22.90
C ARG A 736 6.49 -24.39 -21.51
N ASP A 737 6.23 -23.43 -20.64
CA ASP A 737 6.74 -23.46 -19.25
C ASP A 737 6.05 -24.54 -18.38
N ARG A 738 4.85 -24.95 -18.74
CA ARG A 738 4.17 -26.07 -18.07
C ARG A 738 4.77 -27.43 -18.46
N GLU A 739 5.20 -27.60 -19.71
CA GLU A 739 5.86 -28.81 -20.18
C GLU A 739 7.30 -28.91 -19.67
N ALA A 740 8.03 -27.80 -19.60
CA ALA A 740 9.37 -27.74 -19.01
C ALA A 740 9.38 -28.01 -17.48
N ARG A 741 8.39 -27.54 -16.74
CA ARG A 741 8.22 -27.84 -15.31
C ARG A 741 7.77 -29.27 -15.06
N ALA A 742 6.94 -29.84 -15.94
CA ALA A 742 6.57 -31.26 -15.86
C ALA A 742 7.76 -32.19 -16.18
N ALA A 743 8.65 -31.79 -17.10
CA ALA A 743 9.87 -32.53 -17.41
C ALA A 743 10.90 -32.49 -16.27
N ILE A 744 10.99 -31.38 -15.53
CA ILE A 744 11.91 -31.25 -14.36
C ILE A 744 11.37 -32.01 -13.13
N GLN A 745 10.06 -32.13 -12.95
CA GLN A 745 9.48 -32.93 -11.87
C GLN A 745 9.57 -34.44 -12.10
N ASN A 746 9.73 -34.88 -13.34
CA ASN A 746 9.86 -36.29 -13.69
C ASN A 746 11.32 -36.78 -13.74
N ALA A 747 12.30 -35.92 -13.46
CA ALA A 747 13.73 -36.25 -13.47
C ALA A 747 14.34 -36.42 -12.06
N ALA A 748 13.61 -37.06 -11.12
CA ALA A 748 14.19 -37.55 -9.87
C ALA A 748 14.60 -39.02 -10.01
N PRO A 749 15.73 -39.47 -9.48
CA PRO A 749 16.30 -40.76 -9.79
C PRO A 749 15.48 -41.92 -9.21
N GLN A 750 15.05 -42.84 -10.09
CA GLN A 750 14.45 -44.12 -9.71
C GLN A 750 15.53 -45.08 -9.23
N SER A 751 15.45 -45.49 -7.97
CA SER A 751 16.14 -46.69 -7.48
C SER A 751 15.41 -47.94 -8.00
N THR A 752 16.21 -48.79 -8.63
CA THR A 752 15.87 -50.08 -9.19
C THR A 752 15.27 -51.07 -8.19
N THR A 753 14.11 -51.65 -8.49
CA THR A 753 13.86 -53.09 -8.24
C THR A 753 12.89 -53.65 -9.27
N ARG A 754 13.28 -54.78 -9.86
CA ARG A 754 12.58 -55.61 -10.86
C ARG A 754 11.36 -56.31 -10.27
N ASN A 755 10.24 -56.40 -11.01
CA ASN A 755 9.72 -57.62 -11.64
C ASN A 755 8.30 -57.44 -12.15
N ALA A 756 8.16 -57.68 -13.45
CA ALA A 756 7.34 -58.62 -14.23
C ALA A 756 5.79 -58.60 -14.07
N SER A 757 5.19 -58.37 -15.13
CA SER A 757 4.21 -59.17 -15.91
C SER A 757 2.80 -58.56 -16.14
N SER A 758 2.48 -58.56 -17.40
CA SER A 758 1.18 -58.77 -18.09
C SER A 758 0.16 -57.60 -18.17
N ALA A 759 -0.01 -57.16 -19.41
CA ALA A 759 -1.22 -56.53 -19.96
C ALA A 759 -2.37 -57.56 -20.03
N PRO A 760 -3.63 -57.23 -20.27
CA PRO A 760 -4.08 -56.62 -21.52
C PRO A 760 -5.26 -55.57 -21.46
N GLU A 761 -5.30 -54.80 -22.56
CA GLU A 761 -6.46 -54.36 -23.41
C GLU A 761 -7.80 -53.83 -22.87
N GLU A 762 -8.11 -52.68 -23.45
CA GLU A 762 -9.39 -52.17 -23.99
C GLU A 762 -10.50 -51.64 -23.05
N ALA A 763 -10.81 -50.37 -23.22
CA ALA A 763 -12.08 -49.92 -23.80
C ALA A 763 -12.16 -48.38 -23.92
N LYS A 764 -12.45 -47.90 -25.13
CA LYS A 764 -12.81 -46.53 -25.48
C LYS A 764 -14.16 -46.16 -24.89
N VAL A 765 -14.24 -44.99 -24.22
CA VAL A 765 -15.47 -44.20 -24.16
C VAL A 765 -15.13 -42.71 -24.34
N SER A 766 -15.70 -42.15 -25.39
CA SER A 766 -15.71 -40.77 -25.79
C SER A 766 -16.49 -39.91 -24.76
N GLY A 767 -15.87 -38.86 -24.23
CA GLY A 767 -16.57 -37.87 -23.48
C GLY A 767 -15.92 -36.50 -23.74
N ALA A 768 -16.67 -35.60 -24.34
CA ALA A 768 -16.30 -34.28 -24.77
C ALA A 768 -15.77 -33.45 -23.61
N ARG A 769 -14.64 -32.79 -23.83
CA ARG A 769 -14.13 -31.71 -22.97
C ARG A 769 -14.94 -30.44 -23.25
N PRO A 770 -15.37 -29.69 -22.25
CA PRO A 770 -15.81 -28.31 -22.48
C PRO A 770 -14.58 -27.43 -22.71
N GLU A 771 -14.62 -26.68 -23.78
CA GLU A 771 -13.70 -25.61 -24.11
C GLU A 771 -13.75 -24.54 -23.02
N THR A 772 -12.62 -24.27 -22.40
CA THR A 772 -12.44 -23.07 -21.54
C THR A 772 -12.26 -21.86 -22.44
N SER A 773 -13.29 -21.06 -22.58
CA SER A 773 -13.21 -19.77 -23.25
C SER A 773 -12.35 -18.83 -22.40
N ASP A 774 -11.21 -18.40 -22.94
CA ASP A 774 -10.46 -17.21 -22.49
C ASP A 774 -11.27 -15.95 -22.83
N GLU A 775 -12.26 -15.61 -22.00
CA GLU A 775 -12.87 -14.28 -22.03
C GLU A 775 -12.25 -13.40 -20.93
N PRO A 776 -11.80 -12.16 -21.26
CA PRO A 776 -11.29 -11.22 -20.25
C PRO A 776 -12.43 -10.74 -19.36
N LEU A 777 -12.09 -10.53 -18.09
CA LEU A 777 -12.92 -10.12 -16.96
C LEU A 777 -13.93 -9.00 -17.30
N ARG A 778 -15.20 -9.31 -17.36
CA ARG A 778 -16.30 -8.38 -17.70
C ARG A 778 -16.74 -7.47 -16.54
N GLY A 779 -16.44 -7.81 -15.30
CA GLY A 779 -17.00 -7.16 -14.11
C GLY A 779 -16.41 -5.81 -13.73
N PHE A 780 -15.27 -5.45 -14.25
CA PHE A 780 -14.46 -4.34 -13.72
C PHE A 780 -14.95 -2.94 -14.14
N ASP A 781 -15.51 -2.79 -15.33
CA ASP A 781 -16.05 -1.49 -15.78
C ASP A 781 -17.43 -1.20 -15.21
N GLU A 782 -18.19 -2.23 -14.89
CA GLU A 782 -19.46 -2.09 -14.21
C GLU A 782 -19.26 -1.67 -12.76
N LEU A 783 -18.21 -2.18 -12.09
CA LEU A 783 -17.75 -1.71 -10.78
C LEU A 783 -17.36 -0.21 -10.82
N LYS A 784 -16.67 0.23 -11.85
CA LYS A 784 -16.28 1.62 -12.04
C LYS A 784 -17.49 2.53 -12.30
N LYS A 785 -18.47 2.07 -13.06
CA LYS A 785 -19.72 2.81 -13.32
C LYS A 785 -20.62 2.90 -12.09
N ALA A 786 -20.74 1.82 -11.32
CA ALA A 786 -21.50 1.83 -10.07
C ALA A 786 -20.89 2.78 -9.04
N TRP A 787 -19.56 2.93 -9.04
CA TRP A 787 -18.85 3.85 -8.18
C TRP A 787 -19.05 5.33 -8.58
N GLN A 788 -19.11 5.63 -9.88
CA GLN A 788 -19.35 6.99 -10.40
C GLN A 788 -20.79 7.47 -10.23
N ASN A 789 -21.76 6.56 -10.10
CA ASN A 789 -23.20 6.89 -10.06
C ASN A 789 -23.82 6.89 -8.65
N ARG A 790 -23.03 6.85 -7.56
CA ARG A 790 -23.61 6.97 -6.21
C ARG A 790 -24.12 8.39 -5.95
N PRO A 791 -25.37 8.56 -5.47
CA PRO A 791 -25.82 9.83 -4.94
C PRO A 791 -24.99 10.19 -3.70
N ARG A 792 -24.65 11.46 -3.61
CA ARG A 792 -23.85 12.05 -2.53
C ARG A 792 -24.57 11.98 -1.19
#